data_c237c3ea921b142dcab50e3f592b3ad5
#
_entry.id   c237c3ea921b142dcab50e3f592b3ad5
#
_cell.length_a   1.000
_cell.length_b   1.000
_cell.length_c   1.000
_cell.angle_alpha   90.00
_cell.angle_beta   90.00
_cell.angle_gamma   90.00
#
_symmetry.space_group_name_H-M   'P 1'
#
loop_
_entity.id
_entity.type
_entity.pdbx_description
1 polymer ?
#
loop_
_entity_poly.entity_id
_entity_poly.type
_entity_poly.pdbx_seq_one_letter_code
_entity_poly.pdbx_strand_id
1 'polypeptide(L)'
;MQLQTQPLRRIFARFFPRKVSSSLPTEEIKTDLLTDDQKKDLALRYVAQGEMSLLQGNLRALSYFEAASHLDEKNPQIWYRQGLAFFEYGSEDGKEKALLLSGKNFKIATQLDPQFFDAWLAWGNVLLQLGRFHAEHHFHLEAKEKYQKALSLSANQSRESLAELYWDYGIVWSEIAQHSGEALDVRLAIDAFQTSKSYQEKPTPEFWNDCGKAYLEMGLLINDSRLYFQSIDYLQRAVSAAPQYYDGWMSLAEGYSQLYINTMDERYVTKASDAFASAAKMSPQDPEVWLSWAQLLGESGRLNNDSKLLRLCIEKCARAATLDSDNPLIFSQWVEALSLLGASTNRLDLLIEAEHKILKATDLFPDDPDLWHAYGVCMISFGKYYEDPEYFEMAIEKLQYGLSIDRTDAEIWHLLGLAHKLYAALTQNEDLIERANRFLLKAMDLKPACPSLTFDLASALLLFSEIMEDLSSLHQAIDLLESLLQNQKDAILHHPEWLFEYACALEWLGDFTEEEVHFNRAIEIFSHILLIDPDFPRIHHRIALCYIQLGHVSCESDYYKRAIHFLRLAVRQDEESDVIWLDWGLCLIHLAHHTLDTDFMNQLYMDAEQKLSRAGHLGNEGAYYNLACLYSILGRSKEAMEFLRKAYVARALPGIDELLDDEWLDNLRATEAFAQFLAALEAKLQQTREE
;
A
#
# COMPACT_ATOMS: atom_id res chain seq x y z
N MET A 1 6.66 20.92 15.94
CA MET A 1 6.87 21.96 14.90
C MET A 1 7.87 23.01 15.37
N GLN A 2 9.16 22.72 15.27
CA GLN A 2 10.21 23.74 15.37
C GLN A 2 10.67 24.00 13.92
N LEU A 3 10.00 24.92 13.27
CA LEU A 3 10.25 25.34 11.90
C LEU A 3 11.65 25.93 11.75
N GLN A 4 12.31 25.50 10.71
CA GLN A 4 13.64 25.89 10.23
C GLN A 4 13.82 27.41 10.18
N THR A 5 14.42 27.99 11.22
CA THR A 5 14.78 29.41 11.27
C THR A 5 16.28 29.65 10.99
N GLN A 6 17.02 28.63 10.58
CA GLN A 6 18.47 28.69 10.42
C GLN A 6 18.99 29.60 9.29
N PRO A 7 18.38 29.73 8.11
CA PRO A 7 18.90 30.61 7.07
C PRO A 7 18.89 32.08 7.49
N LEU A 8 17.82 32.52 8.16
CA LEU A 8 17.65 33.92 8.57
C LEU A 8 18.47 34.31 9.79
N ARG A 9 18.76 33.37 10.70
CA ARG A 9 19.75 33.63 11.79
C ARG A 9 21.12 33.96 11.22
N ARG A 10 21.49 33.47 10.03
CA ARG A 10 22.74 33.83 9.33
C ARG A 10 22.67 35.23 8.73
N ILE A 11 21.52 35.64 8.16
CA ILE A 11 21.29 37.02 7.69
C ILE A 11 21.33 37.98 8.86
N PHE A 12 20.67 37.65 9.95
CA PHE A 12 20.66 38.46 11.18
C PHE A 12 22.07 38.62 11.80
N ALA A 13 22.86 37.54 11.87
CA ALA A 13 24.24 37.57 12.35
C ALA A 13 25.18 38.44 11.51
N ARG A 14 24.87 38.64 10.23
CA ARG A 14 25.64 39.46 9.27
C ARG A 14 25.42 40.94 9.49
N PHE A 15 24.23 41.34 9.92
CA PHE A 15 23.83 42.75 10.11
C PHE A 15 23.90 43.22 11.60
N PHE A 16 24.00 42.30 12.57
CA PHE A 16 24.03 42.61 13.99
C PHE A 16 25.28 42.08 14.69
N PRO A 17 26.43 42.77 14.66
CA PRO A 17 27.55 42.41 15.49
C PRO A 17 27.17 42.57 16.97
N ARG A 18 27.36 41.53 17.77
CA ARG A 18 27.01 41.35 19.18
C ARG A 18 27.68 42.34 20.16
N LYS A 19 27.69 43.65 19.92
CA LYS A 19 28.11 44.65 20.89
C LYS A 19 27.45 46.01 20.62
N VAL A 20 26.29 46.26 21.18
CA VAL A 20 25.89 47.64 21.51
C VAL A 20 25.50 47.67 22.97
N SER A 21 26.23 48.43 23.77
CA SER A 21 26.03 48.60 25.19
C SER A 21 24.69 49.27 25.51
N SER A 22 23.98 48.67 26.47
CA SER A 22 22.76 49.18 27.06
C SER A 22 23.01 50.46 27.83
N SER A 23 22.54 51.55 27.33
CA SER A 23 22.03 52.73 28.11
C SER A 23 21.81 53.90 27.17
N LEU A 24 20.55 54.18 26.84
CA LEU A 24 20.15 55.48 26.31
C LEU A 24 19.00 56.01 27.18
N PRO A 25 19.03 57.30 27.59
CA PRO A 25 18.03 57.89 28.45
C PRO A 25 16.74 58.14 27.71
N THR A 26 15.61 57.98 28.41
CA THR A 26 14.28 58.45 28.01
C THR A 26 14.20 59.95 28.10
N GLU A 27 14.92 60.70 27.30
CA GLU A 27 14.68 62.12 27.09
C GLU A 27 13.84 62.32 25.83
N GLU A 28 12.75 63.12 25.97
CA GLU A 28 12.01 63.66 24.80
C GLU A 28 12.97 64.54 24.00
N ILE A 29 13.59 63.89 22.96
CA ILE A 29 14.43 64.62 22.02
C ILE A 29 13.48 65.47 21.16
N LYS A 30 13.64 66.81 21.26
CA LYS A 30 12.95 67.73 20.33
C LYS A 30 13.46 67.52 18.92
N THR A 31 12.77 66.68 18.16
CA THR A 31 13.12 66.22 16.81
C THR A 31 13.17 67.35 15.77
N ASP A 32 12.52 68.49 16.04
CA ASP A 32 12.48 69.67 15.19
C ASP A 32 13.81 70.43 15.09
N LEU A 33 14.76 70.17 16.00
CA LEU A 33 16.07 70.83 16.04
C LEU A 33 17.21 69.99 15.41
N LEU A 34 16.92 68.77 14.94
CA LEU A 34 17.91 67.85 14.39
C LEU A 34 18.13 68.09 12.92
N THR A 35 19.40 68.02 12.50
CA THR A 35 19.74 67.98 11.05
C THR A 35 19.25 66.68 10.44
N ASP A 36 19.08 66.62 9.12
CA ASP A 36 18.61 65.41 8.40
C ASP A 36 19.50 64.20 8.67
N ASP A 37 20.83 64.38 8.76
CA ASP A 37 21.76 63.27 9.08
C ASP A 37 21.61 62.77 10.53
N GLN A 38 21.34 63.71 11.48
CA GLN A 38 21.05 63.35 12.88
C GLN A 38 19.71 62.59 13.00
N LYS A 39 18.71 62.97 12.21
CA LYS A 39 17.42 62.23 12.14
C LYS A 39 17.62 60.84 11.61
N LYS A 40 18.42 60.66 10.56
CA LYS A 40 18.73 59.31 10.01
C LYS A 40 19.48 58.42 11.00
N ASP A 41 20.51 58.94 11.69
CA ASP A 41 21.24 58.19 12.72
C ASP A 41 20.32 57.82 13.90
N LEU A 42 19.47 58.73 14.34
CA LEU A 42 18.51 58.48 15.41
C LEU A 42 17.46 57.46 14.98
N ALA A 43 16.97 57.51 13.74
CA ALA A 43 16.04 56.54 13.21
C ALA A 43 16.63 55.13 13.23
N LEU A 44 17.89 54.95 12.80
CA LEU A 44 18.57 53.64 12.84
C LEU A 44 18.78 53.13 14.27
N ARG A 45 19.02 54.02 15.25
CA ARG A 45 19.12 53.68 16.68
C ARG A 45 17.76 53.22 17.24
N TYR A 46 16.66 53.87 16.86
CA TYR A 46 15.31 53.41 17.24
C TYR A 46 14.96 52.05 16.61
N VAL A 47 15.34 51.79 15.37
CA VAL A 47 15.19 50.46 14.76
C VAL A 47 15.91 49.42 15.61
N ALA A 48 17.18 49.64 15.96
CA ALA A 48 17.97 48.72 16.79
C ALA A 48 17.36 48.48 18.18
N GLN A 49 16.78 49.53 18.81
CA GLN A 49 16.07 49.39 20.07
C GLN A 49 14.76 48.60 19.92
N GLY A 50 14.02 48.82 18.83
CA GLY A 50 12.82 48.08 18.48
C GLY A 50 13.10 46.60 18.34
N GLU A 51 14.17 46.25 17.57
CA GLU A 51 14.64 44.87 17.37
C GLU A 51 14.96 44.20 18.72
N MET A 52 15.76 44.84 19.56
CA MET A 52 16.09 44.29 20.88
C MET A 52 14.86 44.12 21.79
N SER A 53 13.93 45.08 21.75
CA SER A 53 12.69 45.00 22.52
C SER A 53 11.79 43.87 22.05
N LEU A 54 11.72 43.64 20.74
CA LEU A 54 10.91 42.58 20.16
C LEU A 54 11.44 41.19 20.51
N LEU A 55 12.77 41.01 20.46
CA LEU A 55 13.44 39.76 20.88
C LEU A 55 13.21 39.43 22.36
N GLN A 56 12.94 40.44 23.19
CA GLN A 56 12.58 40.30 24.62
C GLN A 56 11.06 40.11 24.85
N GLY A 57 10.27 40.00 23.78
CA GLY A 57 8.81 39.89 23.87
C GLY A 57 8.12 41.19 24.34
N ASN A 58 8.80 42.35 24.30
CA ASN A 58 8.28 43.59 24.78
C ASN A 58 7.58 44.40 23.68
N LEU A 59 6.26 44.61 23.79
CA LEU A 59 5.44 45.34 22.83
C LEU A 59 5.84 46.82 22.62
N ARG A 60 6.73 47.39 23.48
CA ARG A 60 7.33 48.71 23.25
C ARG A 60 8.14 48.78 21.95
N ALA A 61 8.50 47.63 21.36
CA ALA A 61 9.12 47.57 20.06
C ALA A 61 8.35 48.36 18.99
N LEU A 62 7.02 48.28 19.00
CA LEU A 62 6.16 49.02 18.05
C LEU A 62 6.36 50.51 18.08
N SER A 63 6.45 51.10 19.30
CA SER A 63 6.66 52.54 19.44
C SER A 63 8.05 52.99 18.96
N TYR A 64 9.07 52.15 19.10
CA TYR A 64 10.40 52.43 18.55
C TYR A 64 10.38 52.37 17.01
N PHE A 65 9.70 51.40 16.43
CA PHE A 65 9.58 51.30 14.95
C PHE A 65 8.77 52.46 14.37
N GLU A 66 7.67 52.87 15.00
CA GLU A 66 6.91 54.05 14.60
C GLU A 66 7.77 55.33 14.69
N ALA A 67 8.51 55.52 15.76
CA ALA A 67 9.42 56.67 15.90
C ALA A 67 10.51 56.68 14.82
N ALA A 68 11.08 55.50 14.49
CA ALA A 68 12.07 55.39 13.43
C ALA A 68 11.51 55.74 12.04
N SER A 69 10.34 55.25 11.71
CA SER A 69 9.70 55.52 10.41
C SER A 69 9.26 56.99 10.26
N HIS A 70 8.85 57.64 11.37
CA HIS A 70 8.56 59.08 11.35
C HIS A 70 9.78 59.98 11.15
N LEU A 71 10.97 59.55 11.60
CA LEU A 71 12.20 60.30 11.44
C LEU A 71 12.81 60.23 10.01
N ASP A 72 12.67 59.09 9.35
CA ASP A 72 13.22 58.89 8.01
C ASP A 72 12.33 57.91 7.16
N GLU A 73 11.14 58.39 6.85
CA GLU A 73 10.07 57.62 6.18
C GLU A 73 10.46 57.13 4.76
N LYS A 74 11.41 57.83 4.11
CA LYS A 74 11.84 57.55 2.74
C LYS A 74 13.02 56.58 2.65
N ASN A 75 13.52 56.07 3.76
CA ASN A 75 14.66 55.19 3.83
C ASN A 75 14.22 53.72 3.77
N PRO A 76 14.47 53.00 2.65
CA PRO A 76 14.02 51.63 2.50
C PRO A 76 14.69 50.66 3.49
N GLN A 77 15.88 50.98 3.99
CA GLN A 77 16.62 50.18 4.98
C GLN A 77 15.90 50.11 6.35
N ILE A 78 15.20 51.17 6.74
CA ILE A 78 14.45 51.21 8.00
C ILE A 78 13.29 50.20 7.91
N TRP A 79 12.52 50.28 6.83
CA TRP A 79 11.39 49.36 6.60
C TRP A 79 11.83 47.93 6.45
N TYR A 80 12.95 47.69 5.75
CA TYR A 80 13.52 46.37 5.61
C TYR A 80 13.91 45.75 6.95
N ARG A 81 14.66 46.51 7.82
CA ARG A 81 15.08 46.02 9.14
C ARG A 81 13.91 45.78 10.07
N GLN A 82 12.88 46.63 10.05
CA GLN A 82 11.64 46.42 10.78
C GLN A 82 10.93 45.16 10.31
N GLY A 83 10.87 44.95 8.98
CA GLY A 83 10.32 43.73 8.38
C GLY A 83 11.02 42.47 8.86
N LEU A 84 12.37 42.47 8.89
CA LEU A 84 13.16 41.33 9.41
C LEU A 84 12.86 41.03 10.87
N ALA A 85 12.79 42.07 11.72
CA ALA A 85 12.50 41.88 13.14
C ALA A 85 11.10 41.26 13.37
N PHE A 86 10.09 41.74 12.64
CA PHE A 86 8.75 41.14 12.68
C PHE A 86 8.68 39.74 12.12
N PHE A 87 9.48 39.43 11.11
CA PHE A 87 9.56 38.08 10.52
C PHE A 87 10.13 37.07 11.52
N GLU A 88 11.25 37.43 12.19
CA GLU A 88 11.88 36.56 13.19
C GLU A 88 10.92 36.29 14.36
N TYR A 89 10.30 37.36 14.89
CA TYR A 89 9.33 37.23 15.97
C TYR A 89 8.08 36.44 15.59
N GLY A 90 7.60 36.59 14.35
CA GLY A 90 6.43 35.86 13.83
C GLY A 90 6.72 34.41 13.57
N SER A 91 7.93 34.10 13.09
CA SER A 91 8.34 32.74 12.72
C SER A 91 8.60 31.84 13.94
N GLU A 92 9.12 32.40 15.06
CA GLU A 92 9.40 31.58 16.25
C GLU A 92 8.14 31.10 16.98
N ASP A 93 7.07 31.92 17.02
CA ASP A 93 5.86 31.63 17.81
C ASP A 93 4.59 31.45 16.97
N GLY A 94 4.71 31.39 15.63
CA GLY A 94 3.55 31.26 14.71
C GLY A 94 2.60 32.47 14.81
N LYS A 95 3.12 33.66 15.05
CA LYS A 95 2.31 34.90 15.27
C LYS A 95 1.96 35.54 13.92
N GLU A 96 0.85 35.15 13.34
CA GLU A 96 0.33 35.62 12.05
C GLU A 96 0.39 37.16 11.90
N LYS A 97 -0.06 37.92 12.93
CA LYS A 97 -0.06 39.36 12.88
C LYS A 97 1.34 39.98 12.70
N ALA A 98 2.36 39.35 13.23
CA ALA A 98 3.74 39.78 13.05
C ALA A 98 4.23 39.50 11.63
N LEU A 99 3.90 38.32 11.05
CA LEU A 99 4.20 38.00 9.65
C LEU A 99 3.50 38.97 8.68
N LEU A 100 2.23 39.33 8.93
CA LEU A 100 1.50 40.30 8.12
C LEU A 100 2.13 41.72 8.19
N LEU A 101 2.59 42.13 9.38
CA LEU A 101 3.32 43.41 9.56
C LEU A 101 4.68 43.37 8.84
N SER A 102 5.39 42.26 8.90
CA SER A 102 6.62 42.03 8.17
C SER A 102 6.41 42.21 6.65
N GLY A 103 5.40 41.55 6.09
CA GLY A 103 5.05 41.70 4.68
C GLY A 103 4.72 43.11 4.25
N LYS A 104 3.99 43.88 5.10
CA LYS A 104 3.73 45.30 4.87
C LYS A 104 5.02 46.13 4.85
N ASN A 105 5.93 45.91 5.76
CA ASN A 105 7.21 46.62 5.82
C ASN A 105 8.08 46.33 4.59
N PHE A 106 8.19 45.09 4.16
CA PHE A 106 8.93 44.74 2.93
C PHE A 106 8.26 45.33 1.67
N LYS A 107 6.93 45.36 1.63
CA LYS A 107 6.21 46.02 0.54
C LYS A 107 6.57 47.50 0.42
N ILE A 108 6.64 48.21 1.57
CA ILE A 108 7.05 49.64 1.59
C ILE A 108 8.52 49.76 1.17
N ALA A 109 9.40 48.92 1.68
CA ALA A 109 10.83 48.95 1.31
C ALA A 109 11.03 48.76 -0.19
N THR A 110 10.32 47.82 -0.83
CA THR A 110 10.39 47.55 -2.27
C THR A 110 9.71 48.65 -3.13
N GLN A 111 8.73 49.37 -2.57
CA GLN A 111 8.15 50.54 -3.25
C GLN A 111 9.08 51.74 -3.25
N LEU A 112 9.82 51.93 -2.13
CA LEU A 112 10.80 53.02 -1.99
C LEU A 112 12.07 52.76 -2.83
N ASP A 113 12.51 51.50 -2.88
CA ASP A 113 13.61 51.07 -3.71
C ASP A 113 13.27 49.75 -4.47
N PRO A 114 12.77 49.87 -5.71
CA PRO A 114 12.48 48.69 -6.54
C PRO A 114 13.69 47.81 -6.90
N GLN A 115 14.92 48.32 -6.71
CA GLN A 115 16.17 47.55 -6.95
C GLN A 115 16.72 46.87 -5.68
N PHE A 116 16.00 46.97 -4.55
CA PHE A 116 16.41 46.40 -3.27
C PHE A 116 16.18 44.87 -3.26
N PHE A 117 17.17 44.11 -3.73
CA PHE A 117 17.16 42.67 -3.86
C PHE A 117 16.74 41.92 -2.58
N ASP A 118 17.42 42.25 -1.44
CA ASP A 118 17.17 41.55 -0.17
C ASP A 118 15.73 41.76 0.34
N ALA A 119 15.13 42.91 0.04
CA ALA A 119 13.74 43.18 0.46
C ALA A 119 12.73 42.36 -0.36
N TRP A 120 12.98 42.12 -1.65
CA TRP A 120 12.15 41.24 -2.48
C TRP A 120 12.28 39.80 -2.03
N LEU A 121 13.51 39.33 -1.74
CA LEU A 121 13.76 37.98 -1.22
C LEU A 121 13.06 37.75 0.11
N ALA A 122 13.26 38.67 1.08
CA ALA A 122 12.61 38.57 2.38
C ALA A 122 11.08 38.65 2.32
N TRP A 123 10.51 39.43 1.38
CA TRP A 123 9.07 39.44 1.18
C TRP A 123 8.54 38.10 0.66
N GLY A 124 9.28 37.45 -0.24
CA GLY A 124 8.98 36.08 -0.68
C GLY A 124 8.95 35.10 0.48
N ASN A 125 9.94 35.18 1.39
CA ASN A 125 10.03 34.30 2.56
C ASN A 125 8.85 34.50 3.52
N VAL A 126 8.37 35.75 3.72
CA VAL A 126 7.16 35.99 4.53
C VAL A 126 5.93 35.35 3.91
N LEU A 127 5.76 35.51 2.59
CA LEU A 127 4.61 34.92 1.88
C LEU A 127 4.64 33.40 1.91
N LEU A 128 5.82 32.78 1.78
CA LEU A 128 6.02 31.35 1.94
C LEU A 128 5.58 30.85 3.33
N GLN A 129 5.98 31.59 4.40
CA GLN A 129 5.58 31.23 5.76
C GLN A 129 4.06 31.42 5.98
N LEU A 130 3.46 32.47 5.44
CA LEU A 130 2.01 32.67 5.50
C LEU A 130 1.25 31.57 4.74
N GLY A 131 1.75 31.15 3.57
CA GLY A 131 1.18 30.03 2.82
C GLY A 131 1.15 28.74 3.60
N ARG A 132 2.26 28.40 4.29
CA ARG A 132 2.33 27.25 5.19
C ARG A 132 1.42 27.37 6.40
N PHE A 133 1.29 28.58 6.97
CA PHE A 133 0.44 28.83 8.14
C PHE A 133 -1.06 28.66 7.84
N HIS A 134 -1.51 29.13 6.69
CA HIS A 134 -2.92 29.06 6.28
C HIS A 134 -3.25 27.85 5.41
N ALA A 135 -2.25 27.10 4.94
CA ALA A 135 -2.39 26.08 3.92
C ALA A 135 -3.06 26.61 2.62
N GLU A 136 -2.82 27.90 2.28
CA GLU A 136 -3.46 28.57 1.16
C GLU A 136 -2.51 28.78 -0.02
N HIS A 137 -2.85 28.20 -1.15
CA HIS A 137 -2.05 28.20 -2.39
C HIS A 137 -1.73 29.60 -2.93
N HIS A 138 -2.63 30.57 -2.75
CA HIS A 138 -2.42 31.91 -3.32
C HIS A 138 -1.17 32.63 -2.75
N PHE A 139 -0.80 32.39 -1.49
CA PHE A 139 0.42 32.96 -0.89
C PHE A 139 1.69 32.37 -1.55
N HIS A 140 1.68 31.11 -1.92
CA HIS A 140 2.81 30.48 -2.62
C HIS A 140 2.97 31.07 -4.04
N LEU A 141 1.86 31.34 -4.74
CA LEU A 141 1.91 32.02 -6.03
C LEU A 141 2.43 33.45 -5.92
N GLU A 142 1.99 34.20 -4.91
CA GLU A 142 2.54 35.54 -4.65
C GLU A 142 4.02 35.48 -4.28
N ALA A 143 4.47 34.54 -3.44
CA ALA A 143 5.87 34.34 -3.09
C ALA A 143 6.72 34.11 -4.35
N LYS A 144 6.27 33.23 -5.25
CA LYS A 144 6.91 32.98 -6.55
C LYS A 144 7.15 34.28 -7.32
N GLU A 145 6.15 35.17 -7.40
CA GLU A 145 6.32 36.46 -8.08
C GLU A 145 7.40 37.34 -7.45
N LYS A 146 7.51 37.35 -6.11
CA LYS A 146 8.52 38.14 -5.41
C LYS A 146 9.92 37.58 -5.65
N TYR A 147 10.06 36.24 -5.63
CA TYR A 147 11.36 35.60 -5.99
C TYR A 147 11.71 35.81 -7.47
N GLN A 148 10.77 35.77 -8.39
CA GLN A 148 11.01 36.12 -9.81
C GLN A 148 11.52 37.58 -9.94
N LYS A 149 10.99 38.48 -9.13
CA LYS A 149 11.46 39.87 -9.11
C LYS A 149 12.90 39.93 -8.54
N ALA A 150 13.21 39.23 -7.46
CA ALA A 150 14.55 39.13 -6.93
C ALA A 150 15.51 38.51 -7.96
N LEU A 151 15.10 37.44 -8.68
CA LEU A 151 15.87 36.84 -9.79
C LEU A 151 16.21 37.84 -10.88
N SER A 152 15.27 38.75 -11.23
CA SER A 152 15.56 39.80 -12.22
C SER A 152 16.63 40.82 -11.78
N LEU A 153 16.94 40.84 -10.47
CA LEU A 153 17.95 41.74 -9.84
C LEU A 153 19.24 40.99 -9.48
N SER A 154 19.40 39.75 -9.88
CA SER A 154 20.46 38.84 -9.46
C SER A 154 21.86 39.13 -10.01
N ALA A 155 22.00 39.97 -11.07
CA ALA A 155 23.22 40.13 -11.86
C ALA A 155 24.48 40.52 -11.06
N ASN A 156 24.34 41.24 -9.95
CA ASN A 156 25.45 41.73 -9.13
C ASN A 156 25.46 41.15 -7.69
N GLN A 157 24.71 40.07 -7.46
CA GLN A 157 24.58 39.47 -6.13
C GLN A 157 25.73 38.52 -5.79
N SER A 158 25.98 38.30 -4.52
CA SER A 158 26.98 37.32 -4.06
C SER A 158 26.54 35.89 -4.38
N ARG A 159 27.49 34.96 -4.49
CA ARG A 159 27.19 33.53 -4.68
C ARG A 159 26.33 32.99 -3.57
N GLU A 160 26.54 33.46 -2.35
CA GLU A 160 25.73 33.05 -1.18
C GLU A 160 24.29 33.52 -1.28
N SER A 161 24.06 34.79 -1.68
CA SER A 161 22.70 35.33 -1.85
C SER A 161 21.97 34.64 -3.01
N LEU A 162 22.69 34.28 -4.08
CA LEU A 162 22.12 33.51 -5.19
C LEU A 162 21.78 32.08 -4.77
N ALA A 163 22.64 31.44 -3.99
CA ALA A 163 22.36 30.11 -3.45
C ALA A 163 21.09 30.09 -2.60
N GLU A 164 20.92 31.10 -1.74
CA GLU A 164 19.74 31.24 -0.88
C GLU A 164 18.47 31.49 -1.72
N LEU A 165 18.54 32.47 -2.66
CA LEU A 165 17.41 32.78 -3.53
C LEU A 165 16.92 31.55 -4.32
N TYR A 166 17.84 30.80 -4.94
CA TYR A 166 17.45 29.60 -5.69
C TYR A 166 16.98 28.47 -4.80
N TRP A 167 17.47 28.38 -3.57
CA TRP A 167 16.96 27.41 -2.60
C TRP A 167 15.51 27.73 -2.19
N ASP A 168 15.24 28.97 -1.77
CA ASP A 168 13.89 29.41 -1.38
C ASP A 168 12.93 29.33 -2.57
N TYR A 169 13.40 29.64 -3.78
CA TYR A 169 12.61 29.52 -5.00
C TYR A 169 12.26 28.04 -5.31
N GLY A 170 13.19 27.12 -5.05
CA GLY A 170 12.94 25.67 -5.14
C GLY A 170 11.89 25.20 -4.12
N ILE A 171 11.95 25.68 -2.87
CA ILE A 171 10.95 25.39 -1.85
C ILE A 171 9.54 25.86 -2.29
N VAL A 172 9.43 27.08 -2.82
CA VAL A 172 8.12 27.59 -3.30
C VAL A 172 7.56 26.75 -4.44
N TRP A 173 8.39 26.30 -5.37
CA TRP A 173 7.94 25.42 -6.43
C TRP A 173 7.51 24.04 -5.90
N SER A 174 8.17 23.48 -4.89
CA SER A 174 7.71 22.26 -4.22
C SER A 174 6.36 22.44 -3.55
N GLU A 175 6.14 23.56 -2.82
CA GLU A 175 4.83 23.87 -2.20
C GLU A 175 3.72 24.09 -3.25
N ILE A 176 4.04 24.69 -4.41
CA ILE A 176 3.10 24.83 -5.53
C ILE A 176 2.77 23.46 -6.11
N ALA A 177 3.78 22.60 -6.30
CA ALA A 177 3.63 21.27 -6.84
C ALA A 177 2.73 20.36 -5.99
N GLN A 178 2.85 20.43 -4.67
CA GLN A 178 1.97 19.70 -3.74
C GLN A 178 0.49 20.06 -3.90
N HIS A 179 0.20 21.29 -4.32
CA HIS A 179 -1.18 21.73 -4.58
C HIS A 179 -1.65 21.45 -5.99
N SER A 180 -0.75 21.58 -6.98
CA SER A 180 -1.09 21.38 -8.40
C SER A 180 -1.09 19.92 -8.81
N GLY A 181 -0.27 19.07 -8.18
CA GLY A 181 -0.01 17.71 -8.60
C GLY A 181 0.72 17.60 -9.95
N GLU A 182 1.28 18.72 -10.46
CA GLU A 182 1.91 18.73 -11.78
C GLU A 182 3.41 18.42 -11.73
N ALA A 183 3.85 17.40 -12.47
CA ALA A 183 5.26 17.03 -12.58
C ALA A 183 6.16 18.16 -13.09
N LEU A 184 5.61 19.10 -13.86
CA LEU A 184 6.34 20.27 -14.34
C LEU A 184 6.78 21.18 -13.18
N ASP A 185 5.93 21.41 -12.20
CA ASP A 185 6.21 22.28 -11.05
C ASP A 185 7.30 21.66 -10.17
N VAL A 186 7.25 20.34 -9.93
CA VAL A 186 8.33 19.60 -9.23
C VAL A 186 9.65 19.70 -9.98
N ARG A 187 9.63 19.58 -11.30
CA ARG A 187 10.84 19.74 -12.13
C ARG A 187 11.45 21.12 -11.98
N LEU A 188 10.64 22.17 -11.93
CA LEU A 188 11.13 23.55 -11.70
C LEU A 188 11.74 23.69 -10.31
N ALA A 189 11.16 23.02 -9.28
CA ALA A 189 11.77 22.96 -7.96
C ALA A 189 13.16 22.29 -8.00
N ILE A 190 13.28 21.13 -8.63
CA ILE A 190 14.54 20.39 -8.79
C ILE A 190 15.59 21.24 -9.53
N ASP A 191 15.21 21.90 -10.63
CA ASP A 191 16.11 22.75 -11.39
C ASP A 191 16.62 23.94 -10.55
N ALA A 192 15.74 24.53 -9.72
CA ALA A 192 16.12 25.58 -8.79
C ALA A 192 17.09 25.08 -7.71
N PHE A 193 16.84 23.92 -7.11
CA PHE A 193 17.75 23.29 -6.13
C PHE A 193 19.10 22.94 -6.75
N GLN A 194 19.14 22.40 -7.98
CA GLN A 194 20.41 22.12 -8.68
C GLN A 194 21.20 23.41 -8.96
N THR A 195 20.51 24.47 -9.31
CA THR A 195 21.11 25.79 -9.53
C THR A 195 21.65 26.32 -8.21
N SER A 196 20.89 26.28 -7.12
CA SER A 196 21.34 26.67 -5.78
C SER A 196 22.61 25.90 -5.38
N LYS A 197 22.61 24.57 -5.57
CA LYS A 197 23.76 23.70 -5.28
C LYS A 197 25.04 24.15 -6.02
N SER A 198 24.93 24.65 -7.25
CA SER A 198 26.08 25.12 -8.02
C SER A 198 26.76 26.34 -7.42
N TYR A 199 26.03 27.12 -6.62
CA TYR A 199 26.55 28.28 -5.90
C TYR A 199 27.06 27.97 -4.49
N GLN A 200 26.69 26.82 -3.91
CA GLN A 200 27.06 26.41 -2.56
C GLN A 200 28.40 25.63 -2.57
N GLU A 201 29.35 25.99 -1.71
CA GLU A 201 30.56 25.20 -1.51
C GLU A 201 30.31 23.98 -0.59
N LYS A 202 29.54 24.18 0.44
CA LYS A 202 29.15 23.15 1.42
C LYS A 202 27.65 23.27 1.72
N PRO A 203 26.80 22.52 0.99
CA PRO A 203 25.38 22.51 1.25
C PRO A 203 25.05 22.04 2.68
N THR A 204 24.01 22.60 3.26
CA THR A 204 23.58 22.25 4.63
C THR A 204 22.75 20.96 4.64
N PRO A 205 22.57 20.32 5.80
CA PRO A 205 21.70 19.14 5.92
C PRO A 205 20.25 19.41 5.48
N GLU A 206 19.74 20.60 5.81
CA GLU A 206 18.40 21.04 5.43
C GLU A 206 18.25 21.15 3.91
N PHE A 207 19.27 21.72 3.25
CA PHE A 207 19.28 21.80 1.78
C PHE A 207 19.26 20.42 1.13
N TRP A 208 20.06 19.47 1.64
CA TRP A 208 20.06 18.11 1.15
C TRP A 208 18.72 17.42 1.36
N ASN A 209 18.06 17.69 2.49
CA ASN A 209 16.73 17.15 2.79
C ASN A 209 15.69 17.68 1.81
N ASP A 210 15.66 18.99 1.54
CA ASP A 210 14.71 19.61 0.62
C ASP A 210 14.90 19.09 -0.81
N CYS A 211 16.18 18.95 -1.25
CA CYS A 211 16.48 18.27 -2.52
C CYS A 211 15.94 16.85 -2.55
N GLY A 212 16.16 16.07 -1.48
CA GLY A 212 15.69 14.70 -1.39
C GLY A 212 14.17 14.58 -1.47
N LYS A 213 13.44 15.46 -0.76
CA LYS A 213 11.97 15.53 -0.81
C LYS A 213 11.46 15.84 -2.22
N ALA A 214 12.05 16.80 -2.92
CA ALA A 214 11.62 17.14 -4.29
C ALA A 214 11.82 15.97 -5.27
N TYR A 215 12.92 15.21 -5.14
CA TYR A 215 13.13 14.01 -5.94
C TYR A 215 12.17 12.88 -5.57
N LEU A 216 11.80 12.75 -4.29
CA LEU A 216 10.80 11.79 -3.82
C LEU A 216 9.43 12.11 -4.43
N GLU A 217 9.00 13.36 -4.35
CA GLU A 217 7.74 13.83 -4.91
C GLU A 217 7.67 13.62 -6.43
N MET A 218 8.76 13.91 -7.15
CA MET A 218 8.83 13.63 -8.58
C MET A 218 8.73 12.12 -8.87
N GLY A 219 9.37 11.29 -8.03
CA GLY A 219 9.28 9.83 -8.13
C GLY A 219 7.85 9.32 -7.97
N LEU A 220 7.11 9.90 -7.02
CA LEU A 220 5.69 9.57 -6.79
C LEU A 220 4.82 9.94 -8.00
N LEU A 221 5.01 11.14 -8.57
CA LEU A 221 4.20 11.64 -9.68
C LEU A 221 4.40 10.87 -11.00
N ILE A 222 5.62 10.46 -11.30
CA ILE A 222 5.92 9.77 -12.56
C ILE A 222 6.22 8.27 -12.41
N ASN A 223 6.16 7.76 -11.18
CA ASN A 223 6.41 6.36 -10.83
C ASN A 223 7.76 5.82 -11.38
N ASP A 224 8.86 6.58 -11.19
CA ASP A 224 10.20 6.18 -11.64
C ASP A 224 11.11 5.86 -10.45
N SER A 225 11.46 4.58 -10.29
CA SER A 225 12.34 4.08 -9.22
C SER A 225 13.71 4.77 -9.15
N ARG A 226 14.25 5.26 -10.28
CA ARG A 226 15.54 5.98 -10.31
C ARG A 226 15.50 7.27 -9.51
N LEU A 227 14.34 7.93 -9.46
CA LEU A 227 14.18 9.17 -8.70
C LEU A 227 14.13 8.90 -7.20
N TYR A 228 13.55 7.78 -6.77
CA TYR A 228 13.63 7.34 -5.38
C TYR A 228 15.09 7.08 -4.95
N PHE A 229 15.91 6.45 -5.78
CA PHE A 229 17.34 6.28 -5.48
C PHE A 229 18.07 7.62 -5.37
N GLN A 230 17.76 8.59 -6.24
CA GLN A 230 18.34 9.93 -6.17
C GLN A 230 17.90 10.66 -4.90
N SER A 231 16.63 10.58 -4.54
CA SER A 231 16.09 11.10 -3.28
C SER A 231 16.87 10.54 -2.09
N ILE A 232 17.01 9.22 -2.01
CA ILE A 232 17.73 8.55 -0.92
C ILE A 232 19.20 9.00 -0.83
N ASP A 233 19.90 9.18 -1.96
CA ASP A 233 21.28 9.69 -1.94
C ASP A 233 21.37 11.07 -1.30
N TYR A 234 20.45 11.98 -1.63
CA TYR A 234 20.40 13.30 -1.01
C TYR A 234 20.04 13.24 0.48
N LEU A 235 19.04 12.42 0.85
CA LEU A 235 18.60 12.25 2.25
C LEU A 235 19.67 11.59 3.12
N GLN A 236 20.41 10.62 2.58
CA GLN A 236 21.58 10.04 3.28
C GLN A 236 22.69 11.07 3.52
N ARG A 237 22.92 11.99 2.59
CA ARG A 237 23.85 13.11 2.79
C ARG A 237 23.38 14.04 3.90
N ALA A 238 22.07 14.31 3.98
CA ALA A 238 21.50 15.14 5.04
C ALA A 238 21.76 14.53 6.43
N VAL A 239 21.42 13.26 6.64
CA VAL A 239 21.61 12.59 7.94
C VAL A 239 23.08 12.30 8.25
N SER A 240 23.92 12.08 7.22
CA SER A 240 25.37 11.92 7.42
C SER A 240 26.04 13.21 7.84
N ALA A 241 25.61 14.36 7.31
CA ALA A 241 26.12 15.67 7.68
C ALA A 241 25.62 16.12 9.08
N ALA A 242 24.42 15.74 9.46
CA ALA A 242 23.84 16.04 10.77
C ALA A 242 23.06 14.82 11.34
N PRO A 243 23.74 13.89 12.04
CA PRO A 243 23.08 12.72 12.63
C PRO A 243 21.98 13.02 13.67
N GLN A 244 21.90 14.26 14.15
CA GLN A 244 20.86 14.74 15.08
C GLN A 244 19.70 15.48 14.37
N TYR A 245 19.62 15.39 13.05
CA TYR A 245 18.60 16.07 12.26
C TYR A 245 17.37 15.18 12.10
N TYR A 246 16.34 15.43 12.93
CA TYR A 246 15.10 14.66 13.00
C TYR A 246 14.41 14.57 11.64
N ASP A 247 14.13 15.73 10.99
CA ASP A 247 13.40 15.77 9.70
C ASP A 247 14.14 14.99 8.61
N GLY A 248 15.47 14.99 8.62
CA GLY A 248 16.27 14.20 7.69
C GLY A 248 16.07 12.69 7.84
N TRP A 249 15.97 12.21 9.07
CA TRP A 249 15.70 10.80 9.32
C TRP A 249 14.25 10.41 8.96
N MET A 250 13.27 11.29 9.25
CA MET A 250 11.88 11.07 8.84
C MET A 250 11.76 11.00 7.31
N SER A 251 12.33 11.98 6.60
CA SER A 251 12.31 11.97 5.13
C SER A 251 13.04 10.77 4.53
N LEU A 252 14.16 10.34 5.14
CA LEU A 252 14.89 9.14 4.69
C LEU A 252 14.06 7.87 4.90
N ALA A 253 13.36 7.77 6.03
CA ALA A 253 12.47 6.65 6.30
C ALA A 253 11.31 6.60 5.29
N GLU A 254 10.71 7.75 4.99
CA GLU A 254 9.67 7.87 3.97
C GLU A 254 10.21 7.50 2.57
N GLY A 255 11.40 7.99 2.19
CA GLY A 255 12.05 7.63 0.93
C GLY A 255 12.26 6.12 0.77
N TYR A 256 12.71 5.43 1.82
CA TYR A 256 12.81 3.97 1.81
C TYR A 256 11.45 3.28 1.79
N SER A 257 10.44 3.82 2.47
CA SER A 257 9.07 3.29 2.45
C SER A 257 8.48 3.34 1.05
N GLN A 258 8.62 4.46 0.35
CA GLN A 258 8.15 4.60 -1.03
C GLN A 258 8.93 3.70 -2.00
N LEU A 259 10.23 3.54 -1.78
CA LEU A 259 11.03 2.61 -2.58
C LEU A 259 10.60 1.16 -2.35
N TYR A 260 10.24 0.78 -1.12
CA TYR A 260 9.65 -0.53 -0.83
C TYR A 260 8.34 -0.73 -1.60
N ILE A 261 7.39 0.21 -1.52
CA ILE A 261 6.10 0.12 -2.21
C ILE A 261 6.30 -0.02 -3.73
N ASN A 262 7.31 0.67 -4.31
CA ASN A 262 7.59 0.63 -5.74
C ASN A 262 8.31 -0.65 -6.19
N THR A 263 9.21 -1.21 -5.36
CA THR A 263 10.07 -2.35 -5.73
C THR A 263 9.67 -3.66 -5.09
N MET A 264 8.82 -3.64 -4.05
CA MET A 264 8.47 -4.77 -3.19
C MET A 264 9.67 -5.48 -2.53
N ASP A 265 10.81 -4.79 -2.40
CA ASP A 265 12.03 -5.37 -1.82
C ASP A 265 12.07 -5.14 -0.30
N GLU A 266 11.91 -6.19 0.48
CA GLU A 266 11.87 -6.16 1.96
C GLU A 266 13.12 -5.55 2.63
N ARG A 267 14.26 -5.51 1.93
CA ARG A 267 15.47 -4.84 2.43
C ARG A 267 15.23 -3.36 2.73
N TYR A 268 14.28 -2.73 2.03
CA TYR A 268 13.92 -1.33 2.26
C TYR A 268 13.02 -1.14 3.49
N VAL A 269 12.19 -2.13 3.85
CA VAL A 269 11.43 -2.12 5.10
C VAL A 269 12.37 -2.07 6.31
N THR A 270 13.44 -2.86 6.27
CA THR A 270 14.46 -2.86 7.34
C THR A 270 15.17 -1.51 7.42
N LYS A 271 15.61 -0.95 6.27
CA LYS A 271 16.29 0.36 6.22
C LYS A 271 15.39 1.51 6.67
N ALA A 272 14.11 1.50 6.28
CA ALA A 272 13.13 2.48 6.71
C ALA A 272 12.89 2.38 8.23
N SER A 273 12.74 1.15 8.75
CA SER A 273 12.60 0.90 10.19
C SER A 273 13.80 1.40 11.01
N ASP A 274 15.03 1.24 10.52
CA ASP A 274 16.24 1.77 11.16
C ASP A 274 16.24 3.31 11.17
N ALA A 275 15.77 3.93 10.10
CA ALA A 275 15.64 5.38 10.00
C ALA A 275 14.55 5.91 10.93
N PHE A 276 13.35 5.29 10.99
CA PHE A 276 12.32 5.62 11.97
C PHE A 276 12.81 5.41 13.42
N ALA A 277 13.53 4.34 13.70
CA ALA A 277 14.13 4.13 15.02
C ALA A 277 15.10 5.23 15.40
N SER A 278 15.85 5.78 14.43
CA SER A 278 16.75 6.92 14.65
C SER A 278 15.98 8.21 14.90
N ALA A 279 14.91 8.48 14.16
CA ALA A 279 14.01 9.60 14.39
C ALA A 279 13.32 9.50 15.77
N ALA A 280 12.79 8.34 16.14
CA ALA A 280 12.13 8.08 17.41
C ALA A 280 13.05 8.27 18.64
N LYS A 281 14.37 8.03 18.50
CA LYS A 281 15.34 8.32 19.55
C LYS A 281 15.51 9.82 19.80
N MET A 282 15.33 10.65 18.79
CA MET A 282 15.45 12.10 18.88
C MET A 282 14.17 12.74 19.41
N SER A 283 13.03 12.28 18.92
CA SER A 283 11.72 12.82 19.28
C SER A 283 10.75 11.69 19.70
N PRO A 284 10.95 11.05 20.87
CA PRO A 284 10.15 9.90 21.30
C PRO A 284 8.71 10.26 21.68
N GLN A 285 8.40 11.57 21.82
CA GLN A 285 7.08 12.09 22.15
C GLN A 285 6.32 12.61 20.93
N ASP A 286 6.88 12.47 19.73
CA ASP A 286 6.20 12.82 18.50
C ASP A 286 5.36 11.63 18.02
N PRO A 287 4.01 11.74 17.96
CA PRO A 287 3.15 10.65 17.51
C PRO A 287 3.35 10.31 16.02
N GLU A 288 3.77 11.30 15.21
CA GLU A 288 3.93 11.14 13.75
C GLU A 288 4.96 10.05 13.39
N VAL A 289 6.09 10.01 14.11
CA VAL A 289 7.11 8.99 13.83
C VAL A 289 6.60 7.57 14.08
N TRP A 290 5.80 7.39 15.14
CA TRP A 290 5.25 6.09 15.47
C TRP A 290 4.15 5.67 14.51
N LEU A 291 3.32 6.61 14.07
CA LEU A 291 2.26 6.39 13.08
C LEU A 291 2.85 6.03 11.71
N SER A 292 3.78 6.84 11.18
CA SER A 292 4.42 6.57 9.88
C SER A 292 5.18 5.25 9.87
N TRP A 293 5.83 4.91 11.00
CA TRP A 293 6.46 3.60 11.15
C TRP A 293 5.43 2.46 11.18
N ALA A 294 4.29 2.65 11.85
CA ALA A 294 3.21 1.67 11.87
C ALA A 294 2.62 1.46 10.47
N GLN A 295 2.42 2.52 9.70
CA GLN A 295 1.91 2.45 8.32
C GLN A 295 2.81 1.59 7.43
N LEU A 296 4.13 1.83 7.45
CA LEU A 296 5.09 0.98 6.73
C LEU A 296 5.00 -0.49 7.12
N LEU A 297 4.99 -0.76 8.44
CA LEU A 297 4.96 -2.14 8.96
C LEU A 297 3.62 -2.81 8.67
N GLY A 298 2.52 -2.07 8.74
CA GLY A 298 1.17 -2.55 8.42
C GLY A 298 1.05 -2.92 6.95
N GLU A 299 1.48 -2.03 6.06
CA GLU A 299 1.45 -2.27 4.61
C GLU A 299 2.34 -3.44 4.21
N SER A 300 3.59 -3.50 4.73
CA SER A 300 4.47 -4.63 4.45
C SER A 300 3.94 -5.94 5.04
N GLY A 301 3.36 -5.89 6.25
CA GLY A 301 2.73 -7.05 6.88
C GLY A 301 1.50 -7.54 6.13
N ARG A 302 0.71 -6.64 5.55
CA ARG A 302 -0.46 -6.95 4.71
C ARG A 302 -0.05 -7.61 3.41
N LEU A 303 0.91 -6.99 2.69
CA LEU A 303 1.36 -7.47 1.38
C LEU A 303 2.04 -8.84 1.46
N ASN A 304 2.89 -9.06 2.48
CA ASN A 304 3.65 -10.30 2.64
C ASN A 304 2.97 -11.32 3.56
N ASN A 305 1.77 -11.01 4.06
CA ASN A 305 1.08 -11.80 5.10
C ASN A 305 1.99 -12.14 6.30
N ASP A 306 2.88 -11.18 6.69
CA ASP A 306 3.85 -11.39 7.76
C ASP A 306 3.28 -11.02 9.12
N SER A 307 2.92 -12.04 9.90
CA SER A 307 2.41 -11.91 11.27
C SER A 307 3.37 -11.17 12.22
N LYS A 308 4.69 -11.15 11.95
CA LYS A 308 5.67 -10.44 12.81
C LYS A 308 5.60 -8.94 12.56
N LEU A 309 5.51 -8.53 11.31
CA LEU A 309 5.39 -7.11 10.93
C LEU A 309 4.06 -6.54 11.42
N LEU A 310 2.95 -7.30 11.30
CA LEU A 310 1.65 -6.89 11.84
C LEU A 310 1.69 -6.70 13.37
N ARG A 311 2.37 -7.57 14.12
CA ARG A 311 2.55 -7.39 15.57
C ARG A 311 3.36 -6.14 15.91
N LEU A 312 4.41 -5.85 15.15
CA LEU A 312 5.19 -4.62 15.32
C LEU A 312 4.36 -3.38 14.98
N CYS A 313 3.53 -3.43 13.93
CA CYS A 313 2.59 -2.37 13.59
C CYS A 313 1.66 -2.07 14.79
N ILE A 314 1.02 -3.10 15.35
CA ILE A 314 0.15 -2.97 16.54
C ILE A 314 0.89 -2.30 17.71
N GLU A 315 2.16 -2.68 17.97
CA GLU A 315 2.98 -2.06 19.02
C GLU A 315 3.22 -0.57 18.76
N LYS A 316 3.50 -0.19 17.49
CA LYS A 316 3.74 1.22 17.13
C LYS A 316 2.44 2.04 17.17
N CYS A 317 1.32 1.49 16.71
CA CYS A 317 -0.01 2.10 16.86
C CYS A 317 -0.36 2.33 18.34
N ALA A 318 -0.13 1.35 19.21
CA ALA A 318 -0.36 1.49 20.64
C ALA A 318 0.47 2.63 21.24
N ARG A 319 1.74 2.76 20.81
CA ARG A 319 2.58 3.87 21.24
C ARG A 319 2.10 5.22 20.71
N ALA A 320 1.74 5.32 19.43
CA ALA A 320 1.18 6.53 18.83
C ALA A 320 -0.10 6.98 19.58
N ALA A 321 -1.03 6.05 19.86
CA ALA A 321 -2.27 6.32 20.56
C ALA A 321 -2.09 6.82 22.01
N THR A 322 -0.97 6.45 22.67
CA THR A 322 -0.66 7.03 24.01
C THR A 322 -0.22 8.48 23.94
N LEU A 323 0.23 8.95 22.78
CA LEU A 323 0.74 10.31 22.55
C LEU A 323 -0.32 11.21 21.93
N ASP A 324 -1.14 10.65 21.04
CA ASP A 324 -2.23 11.31 20.35
C ASP A 324 -3.44 10.38 20.31
N SER A 325 -4.38 10.57 21.23
CA SER A 325 -5.58 9.73 21.36
C SER A 325 -6.72 10.15 20.43
N ASP A 326 -6.60 11.29 19.76
CA ASP A 326 -7.67 11.90 18.99
C ASP A 326 -7.41 11.84 17.46
N ASN A 327 -6.43 11.05 17.04
CA ASN A 327 -6.07 10.89 15.63
C ASN A 327 -6.72 9.63 15.04
N PRO A 328 -7.69 9.77 14.11
CA PRO A 328 -8.39 8.63 13.51
C PRO A 328 -7.46 7.68 12.73
N LEU A 329 -6.41 8.19 12.07
CA LEU A 329 -5.44 7.38 11.31
C LEU A 329 -4.70 6.35 12.18
N ILE A 330 -4.48 6.65 13.46
CA ILE A 330 -3.87 5.68 14.38
C ILE A 330 -4.82 4.50 14.62
N PHE A 331 -6.12 4.79 14.76
CA PHE A 331 -7.11 3.74 14.99
C PHE A 331 -7.37 2.91 13.75
N SER A 332 -7.44 3.51 12.55
CA SER A 332 -7.61 2.77 11.29
C SER A 332 -6.47 1.78 11.10
N GLN A 333 -5.21 2.22 11.19
CA GLN A 333 -4.03 1.36 11.08
C GLN A 333 -3.99 0.26 12.14
N TRP A 334 -4.38 0.59 13.38
CA TRP A 334 -4.40 -0.41 14.46
C TRP A 334 -5.43 -1.49 14.21
N VAL A 335 -6.65 -1.11 13.81
CA VAL A 335 -7.76 -2.03 13.52
C VAL A 335 -7.42 -2.93 12.35
N GLU A 336 -6.85 -2.38 11.27
CA GLU A 336 -6.41 -3.18 10.12
C GLU A 336 -5.37 -4.22 10.52
N ALA A 337 -4.33 -3.81 11.24
CA ALA A 337 -3.28 -4.73 11.66
C ALA A 337 -3.81 -5.84 12.60
N LEU A 338 -4.72 -5.51 13.53
CA LEU A 338 -5.38 -6.49 14.40
C LEU A 338 -6.25 -7.47 13.59
N SER A 339 -7.02 -6.95 12.63
CA SER A 339 -7.93 -7.74 11.81
C SER A 339 -7.19 -8.72 10.92
N LEU A 340 -6.15 -8.24 10.23
CA LEU A 340 -5.31 -9.08 9.38
C LEU A 340 -4.54 -10.13 10.19
N LEU A 341 -3.97 -9.74 11.33
CA LEU A 341 -3.28 -10.69 12.22
C LEU A 341 -4.24 -11.72 12.81
N GLY A 342 -5.45 -11.30 13.20
CA GLY A 342 -6.49 -12.18 13.73
C GLY A 342 -6.92 -13.23 12.71
N ALA A 343 -7.17 -12.80 11.46
CA ALA A 343 -7.54 -13.69 10.37
C ALA A 343 -6.40 -14.66 10.00
N SER A 344 -5.16 -14.15 9.82
CA SER A 344 -4.01 -14.98 9.39
C SER A 344 -3.55 -15.98 10.46
N THR A 345 -3.75 -15.70 11.75
CA THR A 345 -3.36 -16.57 12.87
C THR A 345 -4.52 -17.32 13.50
N ASN A 346 -5.73 -17.20 12.93
CA ASN A 346 -6.97 -17.80 13.43
C ASN A 346 -7.24 -17.45 14.92
N ARG A 347 -7.04 -16.16 15.30
CA ARG A 347 -7.20 -15.65 16.66
C ARG A 347 -8.39 -14.71 16.78
N LEU A 348 -9.48 -15.24 17.33
CA LEU A 348 -10.73 -14.50 17.54
C LEU A 348 -10.57 -13.32 18.52
N ASP A 349 -9.73 -13.43 19.53
CA ASP A 349 -9.50 -12.37 20.51
C ASP A 349 -8.97 -11.08 19.88
N LEU A 350 -8.14 -11.18 18.83
CA LEU A 350 -7.64 -10.01 18.08
C LEU A 350 -8.74 -9.37 17.23
N LEU A 351 -9.61 -10.18 16.62
CA LEU A 351 -10.75 -9.67 15.84
C LEU A 351 -11.75 -8.92 16.74
N ILE A 352 -12.05 -9.46 17.91
CA ILE A 352 -12.93 -8.79 18.90
C ILE A 352 -12.29 -7.49 19.39
N GLU A 353 -10.97 -7.46 19.62
CA GLU A 353 -10.26 -6.21 19.98
C GLU A 353 -10.37 -5.17 18.85
N ALA A 354 -10.19 -5.59 17.59
CA ALA A 354 -10.33 -4.73 16.43
C ALA A 354 -11.72 -4.12 16.34
N GLU A 355 -12.78 -4.95 16.46
CA GLU A 355 -14.17 -4.52 16.44
C GLU A 355 -14.47 -3.49 17.55
N HIS A 356 -14.04 -3.75 18.78
CA HIS A 356 -14.24 -2.82 19.88
C HIS A 356 -13.58 -1.46 19.65
N LYS A 357 -12.38 -1.46 19.02
CA LYS A 357 -11.65 -0.22 18.70
C LYS A 357 -12.34 0.55 17.58
N ILE A 358 -12.77 -0.16 16.52
CA ILE A 358 -13.39 0.52 15.37
C ILE A 358 -14.76 1.10 15.72
N LEU A 359 -15.59 0.41 16.50
CA LEU A 359 -16.86 0.92 16.98
C LEU A 359 -16.66 2.24 17.75
N LYS A 360 -15.68 2.28 18.65
CA LYS A 360 -15.38 3.50 19.40
C LYS A 360 -14.84 4.62 18.49
N ALA A 361 -14.01 4.31 17.51
CA ALA A 361 -13.41 5.30 16.63
C ALA A 361 -14.45 5.90 15.67
N THR A 362 -15.33 5.08 15.09
CA THR A 362 -16.41 5.55 14.20
C THR A 362 -17.47 6.38 14.92
N ASP A 363 -17.71 6.13 16.22
CA ASP A 363 -18.57 6.97 17.04
C ASP A 363 -17.98 8.37 17.26
N LEU A 364 -16.64 8.48 17.38
CA LEU A 364 -15.93 9.75 17.59
C LEU A 364 -15.70 10.53 16.30
N PHE A 365 -15.43 9.82 15.18
CA PHE A 365 -15.06 10.40 13.89
C PHE A 365 -15.88 9.78 12.76
N PRO A 366 -17.20 9.99 12.71
CA PRO A 366 -18.09 9.33 11.75
C PRO A 366 -17.86 9.73 10.28
N ASP A 367 -17.26 10.90 10.05
CA ASP A 367 -17.04 11.46 8.71
C ASP A 367 -15.64 11.13 8.15
N ASP A 368 -14.87 10.27 8.83
CA ASP A 368 -13.54 9.87 8.38
C ASP A 368 -13.60 8.57 7.53
N PRO A 369 -13.28 8.62 6.22
CA PRO A 369 -13.41 7.46 5.33
C PRO A 369 -12.44 6.32 5.67
N ASP A 370 -11.24 6.61 6.21
CA ASP A 370 -10.25 5.60 6.56
C ASP A 370 -10.72 4.68 7.69
N LEU A 371 -11.56 5.19 8.59
CA LEU A 371 -12.17 4.36 9.63
C LEU A 371 -13.20 3.40 9.05
N TRP A 372 -13.97 3.80 8.05
CA TRP A 372 -14.94 2.91 7.40
C TRP A 372 -14.25 1.88 6.52
N HIS A 373 -13.11 2.23 5.90
CA HIS A 373 -12.20 1.30 5.26
C HIS A 373 -11.74 0.22 6.26
N ALA A 374 -11.16 0.62 7.39
CA ALA A 374 -10.69 -0.29 8.43
C ALA A 374 -11.83 -1.16 9.01
N TYR A 375 -13.05 -0.61 9.12
CA TYR A 375 -14.22 -1.37 9.55
C TYR A 375 -14.58 -2.45 8.51
N GLY A 376 -14.52 -2.13 7.22
CA GLY A 376 -14.68 -3.11 6.14
C GLY A 376 -13.67 -4.25 6.24
N VAL A 377 -12.39 -3.94 6.45
CA VAL A 377 -11.32 -4.95 6.65
C VAL A 377 -11.61 -5.83 7.87
N CYS A 378 -12.10 -5.24 8.96
CA CYS A 378 -12.46 -5.97 10.17
C CYS A 378 -13.59 -6.98 9.90
N MET A 379 -14.67 -6.56 9.23
CA MET A 379 -15.80 -7.44 8.91
C MET A 379 -15.43 -8.52 7.88
N ILE A 380 -14.62 -8.20 6.86
CA ILE A 380 -14.07 -9.20 5.93
C ILE A 380 -13.25 -10.26 6.70
N SER A 381 -12.48 -9.83 7.70
CA SER A 381 -11.66 -10.74 8.52
C SER A 381 -12.51 -11.66 9.39
N PHE A 382 -13.62 -11.17 9.93
CA PHE A 382 -14.63 -12.01 10.61
C PHE A 382 -15.29 -13.00 9.65
N GLY A 383 -15.66 -12.54 8.43
CA GLY A 383 -16.24 -13.38 7.40
C GLY A 383 -15.31 -14.53 6.99
N LYS A 384 -14.02 -14.27 6.88
CA LYS A 384 -13.00 -15.32 6.64
C LYS A 384 -12.85 -16.28 7.82
N TYR A 385 -12.94 -15.76 9.06
CA TYR A 385 -12.79 -16.58 10.28
C TYR A 385 -13.94 -17.54 10.51
N TYR A 386 -15.18 -17.06 10.32
CA TYR A 386 -16.40 -17.85 10.55
C TYR A 386 -16.91 -18.57 9.30
N GLU A 387 -16.36 -18.24 8.11
CA GLU A 387 -16.89 -18.68 6.80
C GLU A 387 -18.39 -18.35 6.64
N ASP A 388 -18.80 -17.18 7.17
CA ASP A 388 -20.21 -16.78 7.26
C ASP A 388 -20.49 -15.58 6.34
N PRO A 389 -21.45 -15.74 5.39
CA PRO A 389 -21.85 -14.69 4.46
C PRO A 389 -22.32 -13.40 5.11
N GLU A 390 -22.94 -13.45 6.30
CA GLU A 390 -23.51 -12.27 6.99
C GLU A 390 -22.44 -11.20 7.27
N TYR A 391 -21.22 -11.62 7.60
CA TYR A 391 -20.12 -10.66 7.84
C TYR A 391 -19.66 -9.95 6.56
N PHE A 392 -19.73 -10.60 5.40
CA PHE A 392 -19.43 -9.94 4.12
C PHE A 392 -20.52 -8.94 3.74
N GLU A 393 -21.79 -9.20 4.05
CA GLU A 393 -22.89 -8.23 3.90
C GLU A 393 -22.65 -7.01 4.79
N MET A 394 -22.27 -7.22 6.04
CA MET A 394 -21.92 -6.13 6.95
C MET A 394 -20.71 -5.33 6.42
N ALA A 395 -19.67 -6.00 5.91
CA ALA A 395 -18.51 -5.32 5.31
C ALA A 395 -18.95 -4.43 4.14
N ILE A 396 -19.77 -4.95 3.24
CA ILE A 396 -20.32 -4.22 2.09
C ILE A 396 -21.09 -2.96 2.55
N GLU A 397 -21.94 -3.08 3.58
CA GLU A 397 -22.69 -1.94 4.13
C GLU A 397 -21.74 -0.85 4.66
N LYS A 398 -20.71 -1.22 5.43
CA LYS A 398 -19.75 -0.25 6.02
C LYS A 398 -18.88 0.42 4.95
N LEU A 399 -18.42 -0.33 3.97
CA LEU A 399 -17.66 0.20 2.83
C LEU A 399 -18.51 1.12 1.95
N GLN A 400 -19.77 0.81 1.71
CA GLN A 400 -20.69 1.69 1.00
C GLN A 400 -20.92 3.01 1.75
N TYR A 401 -20.97 2.98 3.08
CA TYR A 401 -21.03 4.19 3.87
C TYR A 401 -19.76 5.04 3.70
N GLY A 402 -18.56 4.45 3.75
CA GLY A 402 -17.31 5.13 3.46
C GLY A 402 -17.30 5.79 2.08
N LEU A 403 -17.79 5.10 1.03
CA LEU A 403 -17.95 5.67 -0.31
C LEU A 403 -18.97 6.81 -0.39
N SER A 404 -19.92 6.90 0.53
CA SER A 404 -20.83 8.04 0.59
C SER A 404 -20.14 9.33 1.05
N ILE A 405 -19.03 9.18 1.80
CA ILE A 405 -18.18 10.28 2.28
C ILE A 405 -17.18 10.65 1.17
N ASP A 406 -16.39 9.67 0.69
CA ASP A 406 -15.44 9.87 -0.41
C ASP A 406 -15.62 8.82 -1.52
N ARG A 407 -16.14 9.26 -2.67
CA ARG A 407 -16.36 8.40 -3.86
C ARG A 407 -15.09 8.20 -4.69
N THR A 408 -14.04 8.92 -4.41
CA THR A 408 -12.77 8.86 -5.16
C THR A 408 -11.76 7.93 -4.51
N ASP A 409 -12.09 7.35 -3.36
CA ASP A 409 -11.24 6.42 -2.65
C ASP A 409 -11.15 5.06 -3.39
N ALA A 410 -10.01 4.80 -4.00
CA ALA A 410 -9.75 3.56 -4.73
C ALA A 410 -9.64 2.34 -3.80
N GLU A 411 -9.17 2.51 -2.57
CA GLU A 411 -8.98 1.40 -1.63
C GLU A 411 -10.34 0.88 -1.11
N ILE A 412 -11.30 1.78 -0.86
CA ILE A 412 -12.67 1.36 -0.49
C ILE A 412 -13.37 0.63 -1.66
N TRP A 413 -13.18 1.10 -2.91
CA TRP A 413 -13.69 0.38 -4.08
C TRP A 413 -13.06 -1.02 -4.22
N HIS A 414 -11.75 -1.13 -3.95
CA HIS A 414 -11.02 -2.39 -3.94
C HIS A 414 -11.59 -3.37 -2.90
N LEU A 415 -11.71 -2.93 -1.64
CA LEU A 415 -12.26 -3.77 -0.57
C LEU A 415 -13.71 -4.19 -0.83
N LEU A 416 -14.50 -3.30 -1.43
CA LEU A 416 -15.87 -3.61 -1.82
C LEU A 416 -15.90 -4.74 -2.87
N GLY A 417 -15.01 -4.68 -3.85
CA GLY A 417 -14.81 -5.76 -4.82
C GLY A 417 -14.36 -7.06 -4.16
N LEU A 418 -13.41 -7.00 -3.24
CA LEU A 418 -12.91 -8.16 -2.49
C LEU A 418 -14.00 -8.79 -1.61
N ALA A 419 -14.80 -7.99 -0.90
CA ALA A 419 -15.91 -8.48 -0.09
C ALA A 419 -16.95 -9.22 -0.94
N HIS A 420 -17.33 -8.68 -2.10
CA HIS A 420 -18.25 -9.32 -3.03
C HIS A 420 -17.67 -10.62 -3.61
N LYS A 421 -16.35 -10.64 -3.98
CA LYS A 421 -15.66 -11.84 -4.45
C LYS A 421 -15.69 -12.97 -3.42
N LEU A 422 -15.34 -12.64 -2.16
CA LEU A 422 -15.32 -13.64 -1.08
C LEU A 422 -16.73 -14.14 -0.75
N TYR A 423 -17.71 -13.26 -0.79
CA TYR A 423 -19.12 -13.64 -0.63
C TYR A 423 -19.58 -14.55 -1.78
N ALA A 424 -19.24 -14.21 -3.02
CA ALA A 424 -19.56 -15.04 -4.18
C ALA A 424 -18.90 -16.43 -4.11
N ALA A 425 -17.65 -16.50 -3.64
CA ALA A 425 -16.95 -17.78 -3.49
C ALA A 425 -17.64 -18.73 -2.50
N LEU A 426 -18.21 -18.20 -1.40
CA LEU A 426 -18.95 -19.02 -0.43
C LEU A 426 -20.34 -19.45 -0.92
N THR A 427 -20.99 -18.59 -1.71
CA THR A 427 -22.40 -18.81 -2.08
C THR A 427 -22.59 -19.27 -3.52
N GLN A 428 -21.50 -19.30 -4.31
CA GLN A 428 -21.52 -19.60 -5.74
C GLN A 428 -22.53 -18.72 -6.51
N ASN A 429 -22.59 -17.42 -6.13
CA ASN A 429 -23.60 -16.50 -6.64
C ASN A 429 -23.05 -15.65 -7.78
N GLU A 430 -23.68 -15.79 -8.97
CA GLU A 430 -23.32 -15.12 -10.22
C GLU A 430 -23.41 -13.59 -10.12
N ASP A 431 -24.48 -13.06 -9.52
CA ASP A 431 -24.67 -11.61 -9.38
C ASP A 431 -23.57 -10.95 -8.51
N LEU A 432 -23.12 -11.65 -7.46
CA LEU A 432 -22.09 -11.13 -6.56
C LEU A 432 -20.73 -11.05 -7.22
N ILE A 433 -20.33 -12.06 -7.98
CA ILE A 433 -19.03 -12.06 -8.65
C ILE A 433 -18.99 -11.04 -9.81
N GLU A 434 -20.13 -10.83 -10.50
CA GLU A 434 -20.22 -9.78 -11.52
C GLU A 434 -20.06 -8.38 -10.90
N ARG A 435 -20.66 -8.15 -9.72
CA ARG A 435 -20.48 -6.90 -8.96
C ARG A 435 -19.04 -6.74 -8.49
N ALA A 436 -18.40 -7.81 -8.00
CA ALA A 436 -17.00 -7.79 -7.60
C ALA A 436 -16.10 -7.28 -8.74
N ASN A 437 -16.25 -7.85 -9.94
CA ASN A 437 -15.48 -7.44 -11.12
C ASN A 437 -15.70 -5.96 -11.46
N ARG A 438 -16.96 -5.47 -11.41
CA ARG A 438 -17.26 -4.05 -11.66
C ARG A 438 -16.60 -3.12 -10.66
N PHE A 439 -16.58 -3.46 -9.37
CA PHE A 439 -15.97 -2.64 -8.34
C PHE A 439 -14.44 -2.65 -8.42
N LEU A 440 -13.82 -3.80 -8.71
CA LEU A 440 -12.37 -3.91 -8.92
C LEU A 440 -11.92 -3.13 -10.17
N LEU A 441 -12.68 -3.17 -11.26
CA LEU A 441 -12.44 -2.34 -12.45
C LEU A 441 -12.52 -0.86 -12.09
N LYS A 442 -13.50 -0.46 -11.26
CA LYS A 442 -13.61 0.93 -10.82
C LYS A 442 -12.43 1.37 -9.96
N ALA A 443 -11.96 0.51 -9.06
CA ALA A 443 -10.75 0.76 -8.28
C ALA A 443 -9.51 0.92 -9.19
N MET A 444 -9.38 0.08 -10.21
CA MET A 444 -8.29 0.14 -11.18
C MET A 444 -8.33 1.38 -12.08
N ASP A 445 -9.53 1.88 -12.44
CA ASP A 445 -9.67 3.18 -13.13
C ASP A 445 -9.13 4.34 -12.31
N LEU A 446 -9.30 4.29 -10.98
CA LEU A 446 -8.82 5.33 -10.06
C LEU A 446 -7.33 5.18 -9.74
N LYS A 447 -6.80 3.94 -9.71
CA LYS A 447 -5.39 3.62 -9.37
C LYS A 447 -4.79 2.59 -10.35
N PRO A 448 -4.52 2.97 -11.63
CA PRO A 448 -4.22 2.02 -12.70
C PRO A 448 -2.88 1.28 -12.57
N ALA A 449 -1.95 1.74 -11.75
CA ALA A 449 -0.61 1.16 -11.62
C ALA A 449 -0.42 0.33 -10.33
N CYS A 450 -1.50 -0.22 -9.75
CA CYS A 450 -1.44 -0.98 -8.51
C CYS A 450 -1.38 -2.50 -8.79
N PRO A 451 -0.26 -3.19 -8.49
CA PRO A 451 -0.11 -4.62 -8.75
C PRO A 451 -1.10 -5.50 -8.01
N SER A 452 -1.42 -5.17 -6.74
CA SER A 452 -2.39 -5.94 -5.94
C SER A 452 -3.80 -5.87 -6.52
N LEU A 453 -4.23 -4.70 -7.00
CA LEU A 453 -5.51 -4.54 -7.69
C LEU A 453 -5.60 -5.38 -8.97
N THR A 454 -4.52 -5.38 -9.76
CA THR A 454 -4.45 -6.20 -10.99
C THR A 454 -4.57 -7.69 -10.67
N PHE A 455 -3.89 -8.13 -9.61
CA PHE A 455 -3.97 -9.51 -9.13
C PHE A 455 -5.37 -9.87 -8.62
N ASP A 456 -5.98 -9.02 -7.78
CA ASP A 456 -7.31 -9.29 -7.23
C ASP A 456 -8.40 -9.29 -8.31
N LEU A 457 -8.27 -8.43 -9.33
CA LEU A 457 -9.17 -8.45 -10.49
C LEU A 457 -8.99 -9.74 -11.30
N ALA A 458 -7.75 -10.16 -11.57
CA ALA A 458 -7.49 -11.41 -12.27
C ALA A 458 -8.07 -12.60 -11.50
N SER A 459 -7.85 -12.66 -10.19
CA SER A 459 -8.39 -13.71 -9.32
C SER A 459 -9.92 -13.68 -9.23
N ALA A 460 -10.56 -12.52 -9.33
CA ALA A 460 -12.02 -12.42 -9.41
C ALA A 460 -12.57 -12.85 -10.77
N LEU A 461 -11.85 -12.57 -11.86
CA LEU A 461 -12.18 -13.09 -13.20
C LEU A 461 -12.02 -14.61 -13.31
N LEU A 462 -11.03 -15.19 -12.63
CA LEU A 462 -10.88 -16.64 -12.51
C LEU A 462 -12.10 -17.25 -11.81
N LEU A 463 -12.50 -16.71 -10.67
CA LEU A 463 -13.68 -17.18 -9.96
C LEU A 463 -14.97 -16.99 -10.81
N PHE A 464 -15.07 -15.87 -11.54
CA PHE A 464 -16.18 -15.66 -12.48
C PHE A 464 -16.20 -16.70 -13.60
N SER A 465 -15.03 -17.00 -14.17
CA SER A 465 -14.89 -18.06 -15.20
C SER A 465 -15.31 -19.43 -14.66
N GLU A 466 -14.99 -19.72 -13.39
CA GLU A 466 -15.39 -20.99 -12.73
C GLU A 466 -16.92 -21.08 -12.56
N ILE A 467 -17.54 -20.02 -12.03
CA ILE A 467 -18.99 -20.01 -11.73
C ILE A 467 -19.81 -20.01 -13.03
N MET A 468 -19.36 -19.26 -14.05
CA MET A 468 -20.10 -19.03 -15.30
C MET A 468 -19.66 -19.92 -16.45
N GLU A 469 -18.63 -20.75 -16.28
CA GLU A 469 -17.98 -21.53 -17.34
C GLU A 469 -17.56 -20.64 -18.55
N ASP A 470 -17.11 -19.38 -18.27
CA ASP A 470 -16.80 -18.39 -19.29
C ASP A 470 -15.31 -18.36 -19.67
N LEU A 471 -14.99 -18.91 -20.82
CA LEU A 471 -13.63 -18.95 -21.38
C LEU A 471 -13.07 -17.54 -21.66
N SER A 472 -13.93 -16.55 -21.97
CA SER A 472 -13.48 -15.18 -22.27
C SER A 472 -12.88 -14.53 -21.04
N SER A 473 -13.50 -14.69 -19.88
CA SER A 473 -13.00 -14.17 -18.60
C SER A 473 -11.73 -14.88 -18.15
N LEU A 474 -11.59 -16.19 -18.44
CA LEU A 474 -10.36 -16.93 -18.20
C LEU A 474 -9.17 -16.36 -19.00
N HIS A 475 -9.36 -16.06 -20.29
CA HIS A 475 -8.32 -15.42 -21.09
C HIS A 475 -7.96 -14.02 -20.58
N GLN A 476 -8.94 -13.20 -20.20
CA GLN A 476 -8.70 -11.90 -19.64
C GLN A 476 -7.89 -11.97 -18.32
N ALA A 477 -8.20 -12.94 -17.46
CA ALA A 477 -7.44 -13.17 -16.23
C ALA A 477 -5.99 -13.56 -16.51
N ILE A 478 -5.77 -14.45 -17.48
CA ILE A 478 -4.44 -14.88 -17.93
C ILE A 478 -3.63 -13.68 -18.45
N ASP A 479 -4.23 -12.85 -19.33
CA ASP A 479 -3.58 -11.66 -19.90
C ASP A 479 -3.17 -10.68 -18.81
N LEU A 480 -4.03 -10.46 -17.80
CA LEU A 480 -3.72 -9.59 -16.66
C LEU A 480 -2.55 -10.14 -15.82
N LEU A 481 -2.56 -11.45 -15.53
CA LEU A 481 -1.49 -12.10 -14.77
C LEU A 481 -0.17 -12.10 -15.55
N GLU A 482 -0.18 -12.35 -16.86
CA GLU A 482 1.02 -12.24 -17.71
C GLU A 482 1.58 -10.82 -17.72
N SER A 483 0.74 -9.82 -17.88
CA SER A 483 1.13 -8.41 -17.82
C SER A 483 1.74 -8.05 -16.47
N LEU A 484 1.13 -8.50 -15.36
CA LEU A 484 1.62 -8.30 -14.01
C LEU A 484 3.03 -8.91 -13.83
N LEU A 485 3.20 -10.18 -14.24
CA LEU A 485 4.45 -10.91 -14.13
C LEU A 485 5.56 -10.34 -15.01
N GLN A 486 5.24 -9.81 -16.20
CA GLN A 486 6.21 -9.17 -17.08
C GLN A 486 6.71 -7.82 -16.52
N ASN A 487 5.83 -7.05 -15.91
CA ASN A 487 6.12 -5.72 -15.38
C ASN A 487 6.81 -5.75 -14.00
N GLN A 488 6.58 -6.82 -13.21
CA GLN A 488 7.03 -6.94 -11.82
C GLN A 488 8.01 -8.12 -11.61
N LYS A 489 9.00 -8.26 -12.49
CA LYS A 489 9.95 -9.40 -12.47
C LYS A 489 10.66 -9.62 -11.14
N ASP A 490 10.97 -8.54 -10.43
CA ASP A 490 11.66 -8.63 -9.12
C ASP A 490 10.66 -8.97 -7.99
N ALA A 491 9.40 -8.56 -8.11
CA ALA A 491 8.35 -8.87 -7.14
C ALA A 491 7.89 -10.35 -7.18
N ILE A 492 8.05 -11.03 -8.31
CA ILE A 492 7.71 -12.45 -8.50
C ILE A 492 8.40 -13.34 -7.45
N LEU A 493 9.63 -13.02 -7.06
CA LEU A 493 10.39 -13.77 -6.05
C LEU A 493 9.78 -13.65 -4.64
N HIS A 494 8.99 -12.61 -4.40
CA HIS A 494 8.38 -12.31 -3.11
C HIS A 494 6.89 -12.69 -3.03
N HIS A 495 6.25 -12.96 -4.19
CA HIS A 495 4.83 -13.29 -4.30
C HIS A 495 4.61 -14.58 -5.10
N PRO A 496 5.03 -15.76 -4.59
CA PRO A 496 4.83 -17.03 -5.26
C PRO A 496 3.36 -17.37 -5.49
N GLU A 497 2.44 -16.78 -4.72
CA GLU A 497 0.99 -16.91 -4.90
C GLU A 497 0.50 -16.34 -6.25
N TRP A 498 1.15 -15.31 -6.80
CA TRP A 498 0.80 -14.77 -8.12
C TRP A 498 1.13 -15.77 -9.24
N LEU A 499 2.30 -16.40 -9.11
CA LEU A 499 2.68 -17.48 -10.02
C LEU A 499 1.75 -18.69 -9.88
N PHE A 500 1.33 -18.99 -8.64
CA PHE A 500 0.44 -20.11 -8.37
C PHE A 500 -0.93 -19.91 -9.05
N GLU A 501 -1.55 -18.74 -8.88
CA GLU A 501 -2.83 -18.41 -9.54
C GLU A 501 -2.70 -18.44 -11.07
N TYR A 502 -1.59 -17.92 -11.61
CA TYR A 502 -1.34 -17.99 -13.05
C TYR A 502 -1.20 -19.42 -13.56
N ALA A 503 -0.49 -20.28 -12.83
CA ALA A 503 -0.36 -21.69 -13.19
C ALA A 503 -1.69 -22.44 -13.09
N CYS A 504 -2.53 -22.13 -12.08
CA CYS A 504 -3.89 -22.67 -11.97
C CYS A 504 -4.78 -22.21 -13.12
N ALA A 505 -4.67 -20.96 -13.55
CA ALA A 505 -5.41 -20.46 -14.71
C ALA A 505 -5.02 -21.18 -16.01
N LEU A 506 -3.73 -21.45 -16.18
CA LEU A 506 -3.25 -22.24 -17.34
C LEU A 506 -3.68 -23.71 -17.30
N GLU A 507 -3.67 -24.31 -16.11
CA GLU A 507 -4.21 -25.66 -15.90
C GLU A 507 -5.67 -25.72 -16.34
N TRP A 508 -6.48 -24.76 -15.90
CA TRP A 508 -7.89 -24.64 -16.28
C TRP A 508 -8.08 -24.42 -17.78
N LEU A 509 -7.26 -23.55 -18.38
CA LEU A 509 -7.30 -23.37 -19.84
C LEU A 509 -6.97 -24.68 -20.56
N GLY A 510 -6.03 -25.47 -20.04
CA GLY A 510 -5.72 -26.82 -20.55
C GLY A 510 -6.91 -27.76 -20.48
N ASP A 511 -7.67 -27.75 -19.36
CA ASP A 511 -8.88 -28.59 -19.22
C ASP A 511 -9.97 -28.19 -20.22
N PHE A 512 -10.15 -26.91 -20.53
CA PHE A 512 -11.12 -26.45 -21.54
C PHE A 512 -10.69 -26.73 -22.98
N THR A 513 -9.39 -26.62 -23.27
CA THR A 513 -8.89 -26.71 -24.66
C THR A 513 -8.37 -28.09 -25.00
N GLU A 514 -8.13 -28.96 -24.02
CA GLU A 514 -7.45 -30.26 -24.11
C GLU A 514 -6.06 -30.15 -24.77
N GLU A 515 -5.40 -28.99 -24.64
CA GLU A 515 -4.08 -28.73 -25.21
C GLU A 515 -2.95 -28.99 -24.22
N GLU A 516 -2.02 -29.91 -24.55
CA GLU A 516 -0.86 -30.25 -23.70
C GLU A 516 0.03 -29.07 -23.38
N VAL A 517 0.07 -28.03 -24.22
CA VAL A 517 0.94 -26.85 -24.06
C VAL A 517 0.64 -26.12 -22.76
N HIS A 518 -0.63 -26.00 -22.40
CA HIS A 518 -1.05 -25.27 -21.20
C HIS A 518 -0.67 -26.01 -19.92
N PHE A 519 -0.89 -27.34 -19.88
CA PHE A 519 -0.46 -28.15 -18.72
C PHE A 519 1.05 -28.16 -18.55
N ASN A 520 1.82 -28.30 -19.66
CA ASN A 520 3.28 -28.27 -19.60
C ASN A 520 3.77 -26.89 -19.06
N ARG A 521 3.16 -25.80 -19.50
CA ARG A 521 3.49 -24.45 -19.00
C ARG A 521 3.14 -24.29 -17.53
N ALA A 522 1.99 -24.77 -17.08
CA ALA A 522 1.61 -24.78 -15.67
C ALA A 522 2.63 -25.55 -14.82
N ILE A 523 3.06 -26.74 -15.24
CA ILE A 523 4.08 -27.55 -14.55
C ILE A 523 5.42 -26.81 -14.45
N GLU A 524 5.86 -26.12 -15.51
CA GLU A 524 7.08 -25.31 -15.46
C GLU A 524 7.00 -24.23 -14.36
N ILE A 525 5.87 -23.52 -14.29
CA ILE A 525 5.66 -22.46 -13.33
C ILE A 525 5.55 -23.03 -11.91
N PHE A 526 4.78 -24.09 -11.68
CA PHE A 526 4.71 -24.77 -10.38
C PHE A 526 6.09 -25.27 -9.93
N SER A 527 6.90 -25.80 -10.87
CA SER A 527 8.25 -26.22 -10.57
C SER A 527 9.16 -25.05 -10.21
N HIS A 528 8.95 -23.88 -10.81
CA HIS A 528 9.66 -22.65 -10.44
C HIS A 528 9.28 -22.17 -9.03
N ILE A 529 8.02 -22.26 -8.64
CA ILE A 529 7.58 -21.93 -7.28
C ILE A 529 8.29 -22.83 -6.25
N LEU A 530 8.42 -24.14 -6.54
CA LEU A 530 9.14 -25.08 -5.66
C LEU A 530 10.64 -24.73 -5.48
N LEU A 531 11.25 -24.00 -6.42
CA LEU A 531 12.62 -23.48 -6.26
C LEU A 531 12.67 -22.27 -5.33
N ILE A 532 11.60 -21.49 -5.24
CA ILE A 532 11.49 -20.31 -4.38
C ILE A 532 11.05 -20.76 -2.97
N ASP A 533 9.99 -21.52 -2.87
CA ASP A 533 9.42 -22.06 -1.63
C ASP A 533 9.15 -23.56 -1.79
N PRO A 534 10.05 -24.44 -1.30
CA PRO A 534 9.90 -25.88 -1.38
C PRO A 534 8.69 -26.44 -0.60
N ASP A 535 8.19 -25.69 0.38
CA ASP A 535 7.09 -26.11 1.25
C ASP A 535 5.76 -25.44 0.85
N PHE A 536 5.71 -24.78 -0.30
CA PHE A 536 4.50 -24.10 -0.78
C PHE A 536 3.28 -25.05 -0.79
N PRO A 537 2.17 -24.67 -0.17
CA PRO A 537 1.04 -25.58 0.04
C PRO A 537 0.39 -26.01 -1.28
N ARG A 538 -0.05 -27.26 -1.32
CA ARG A 538 -0.80 -27.88 -2.44
C ARG A 538 -0.06 -27.97 -3.79
N ILE A 539 1.16 -27.49 -3.92
CA ILE A 539 1.84 -27.41 -5.22
C ILE A 539 2.13 -28.79 -5.83
N HIS A 540 2.54 -29.75 -5.01
CA HIS A 540 2.79 -31.12 -5.48
C HIS A 540 1.50 -31.78 -5.99
N HIS A 541 0.37 -31.49 -5.35
CA HIS A 541 -0.93 -31.98 -5.78
C HIS A 541 -1.32 -31.37 -7.15
N ARG A 542 -1.17 -30.04 -7.32
CA ARG A 542 -1.47 -29.37 -8.62
C ARG A 542 -0.60 -29.88 -9.77
N ILE A 543 0.70 -30.09 -9.54
CA ILE A 543 1.59 -30.70 -10.55
C ILE A 543 1.10 -32.11 -10.90
N ALA A 544 0.66 -32.88 -9.91
CA ALA A 544 0.14 -34.22 -10.16
C ALA A 544 -1.14 -34.19 -11.03
N LEU A 545 -2.06 -33.28 -10.77
CA LEU A 545 -3.27 -33.09 -11.56
C LEU A 545 -2.93 -32.76 -13.03
N CYS A 546 -2.01 -31.80 -13.26
CA CYS A 546 -1.54 -31.51 -14.62
C CYS A 546 -0.97 -32.76 -15.32
N TYR A 547 -0.21 -33.60 -14.60
CA TYR A 547 0.29 -34.85 -15.19
C TYR A 547 -0.81 -35.91 -15.44
N ILE A 548 -1.86 -35.96 -14.63
CA ILE A 548 -3.02 -36.80 -14.86
C ILE A 548 -3.72 -36.38 -16.15
N GLN A 549 -3.97 -35.09 -16.31
CA GLN A 549 -4.61 -34.53 -17.52
C GLN A 549 -3.76 -34.75 -18.77
N LEU A 550 -2.43 -34.55 -18.70
CA LEU A 550 -1.52 -34.91 -19.79
C LEU A 550 -1.62 -36.41 -20.15
N GLY A 551 -1.78 -37.26 -19.14
CA GLY A 551 -1.99 -38.70 -19.36
C GLY A 551 -3.31 -39.01 -20.08
N HIS A 552 -4.37 -38.26 -19.80
CA HIS A 552 -5.66 -38.38 -20.47
C HIS A 552 -5.57 -37.90 -21.93
N VAL A 553 -4.98 -36.73 -22.18
CA VAL A 553 -4.88 -36.12 -23.51
C VAL A 553 -3.95 -36.95 -24.45
N SER A 554 -2.76 -37.32 -23.94
CA SER A 554 -1.75 -38.04 -24.76
C SER A 554 -1.90 -39.56 -24.78
N CYS A 555 -2.67 -40.12 -23.84
CA CYS A 555 -2.78 -41.56 -23.61
C CYS A 555 -1.43 -42.24 -23.26
N GLU A 556 -0.45 -41.51 -22.72
CA GLU A 556 0.87 -42.01 -22.35
C GLU A 556 0.97 -42.41 -20.88
N SER A 557 1.31 -43.67 -20.60
CA SER A 557 1.43 -44.19 -19.22
C SER A 557 2.50 -43.51 -18.38
N ASP A 558 3.49 -42.88 -18.99
CA ASP A 558 4.59 -42.21 -18.27
C ASP A 558 4.14 -40.97 -17.50
N TYR A 559 3.12 -40.27 -17.98
CA TYR A 559 2.55 -39.13 -17.26
C TYR A 559 1.87 -39.58 -15.96
N TYR A 560 1.12 -40.67 -15.96
CA TYR A 560 0.53 -41.22 -14.73
C TYR A 560 1.60 -41.67 -13.71
N LYS A 561 2.74 -42.22 -14.16
CA LYS A 561 3.85 -42.55 -13.26
C LYS A 561 4.46 -41.32 -12.60
N ARG A 562 4.59 -40.22 -13.37
CA ARG A 562 5.03 -38.91 -12.83
C ARG A 562 4.01 -38.35 -11.85
N ALA A 563 2.72 -38.40 -12.19
CA ALA A 563 1.63 -37.99 -11.32
C ALA A 563 1.69 -38.71 -9.96
N ILE A 564 1.86 -40.04 -9.95
CA ILE A 564 2.00 -40.86 -8.74
C ILE A 564 3.21 -40.41 -7.88
N HIS A 565 4.31 -40.02 -8.53
CA HIS A 565 5.47 -39.51 -7.79
C HIS A 565 5.11 -38.23 -7.03
N PHE A 566 4.43 -37.28 -7.67
CA PHE A 566 4.02 -36.02 -7.06
C PHE A 566 2.90 -36.20 -6.02
N LEU A 567 1.95 -37.13 -6.24
CA LEU A 567 0.92 -37.47 -5.24
C LEU A 567 1.53 -38.05 -3.96
N ARG A 568 2.62 -38.83 -4.05
CA ARG A 568 3.37 -39.27 -2.87
C ARG A 568 3.99 -38.13 -2.11
N LEU A 569 4.46 -37.08 -2.80
CA LEU A 569 4.99 -35.88 -2.16
C LEU A 569 3.86 -35.05 -1.56
N ALA A 570 2.74 -34.91 -2.25
CA ALA A 570 1.56 -34.21 -1.76
C ALA A 570 1.01 -34.83 -0.45
N VAL A 571 0.87 -36.17 -0.39
CA VAL A 571 0.46 -36.86 0.85
C VAL A 571 1.42 -36.61 2.01
N ARG A 572 2.74 -36.45 1.75
CA ARG A 572 3.70 -36.12 2.83
C ARG A 572 3.52 -34.70 3.37
N GLN A 573 3.02 -33.78 2.55
CA GLN A 573 2.68 -32.42 2.99
C GLN A 573 1.35 -32.40 3.75
N ASP A 574 0.36 -33.18 3.27
CA ASP A 574 -0.96 -33.25 3.89
C ASP A 574 -1.50 -34.70 3.82
N GLU A 575 -1.28 -35.43 4.91
CA GLU A 575 -1.71 -36.85 5.03
C GLU A 575 -3.22 -36.98 5.30
N GLU A 576 -3.86 -35.91 5.76
CA GLU A 576 -5.31 -35.90 6.09
C GLU A 576 -6.19 -35.41 4.93
N SER A 577 -5.63 -34.95 3.81
CA SER A 577 -6.39 -34.55 2.65
C SER A 577 -7.02 -35.78 1.95
N ASP A 578 -8.31 -35.91 2.07
CA ASP A 578 -9.13 -36.94 1.44
C ASP A 578 -9.07 -36.89 -0.08
N VAL A 579 -9.00 -35.68 -0.67
CA VAL A 579 -8.92 -35.45 -2.13
C VAL A 579 -7.62 -35.99 -2.72
N ILE A 580 -6.46 -35.76 -2.08
CA ILE A 580 -5.18 -36.27 -2.59
C ILE A 580 -5.18 -37.82 -2.62
N TRP A 581 -5.75 -38.45 -1.64
CA TRP A 581 -5.88 -39.92 -1.61
C TRP A 581 -6.83 -40.43 -2.69
N LEU A 582 -7.93 -39.69 -2.97
CA LEU A 582 -8.86 -40.00 -4.04
C LEU A 582 -8.16 -39.96 -5.40
N ASP A 583 -7.51 -38.82 -5.72
CA ASP A 583 -6.83 -38.62 -7.00
C ASP A 583 -5.70 -39.64 -7.21
N TRP A 584 -5.01 -40.01 -6.13
CA TRP A 584 -4.01 -41.07 -6.18
C TRP A 584 -4.63 -42.44 -6.57
N GLY A 585 -5.78 -42.79 -5.99
CA GLY A 585 -6.51 -44.01 -6.32
C GLY A 585 -6.95 -44.01 -7.78
N LEU A 586 -7.51 -42.91 -8.26
CA LEU A 586 -7.94 -42.75 -9.67
C LEU A 586 -6.74 -42.83 -10.63
N CYS A 587 -5.65 -42.12 -10.31
CA CYS A 587 -4.44 -42.18 -11.16
C CYS A 587 -3.87 -43.61 -11.29
N LEU A 588 -3.94 -44.44 -10.24
CA LEU A 588 -3.52 -45.84 -10.27
C LEU A 588 -4.45 -46.67 -11.17
N ILE A 589 -5.76 -46.44 -11.18
CA ILE A 589 -6.71 -47.11 -12.06
C ILE A 589 -6.39 -46.76 -13.52
N HIS A 590 -6.20 -45.48 -13.85
CA HIS A 590 -5.82 -45.05 -15.19
C HIS A 590 -4.50 -45.67 -15.66
N LEU A 591 -3.48 -45.69 -14.78
CA LEU A 591 -2.20 -46.35 -15.10
C LEU A 591 -2.40 -47.85 -15.36
N ALA A 592 -3.27 -48.53 -14.60
CA ALA A 592 -3.57 -49.95 -14.78
C ALA A 592 -4.19 -50.22 -16.15
N HIS A 593 -5.09 -49.36 -16.64
CA HIS A 593 -5.69 -49.48 -17.99
C HIS A 593 -4.66 -49.36 -19.12
N HIS A 594 -3.57 -48.59 -18.90
CA HIS A 594 -2.48 -48.46 -19.88
C HIS A 594 -1.34 -49.49 -19.68
N THR A 595 -1.53 -50.50 -18.81
CA THR A 595 -0.52 -51.49 -18.49
C THR A 595 -0.84 -52.84 -19.14
N LEU A 596 0.13 -53.39 -19.86
CA LEU A 596 -0.01 -54.70 -20.54
C LEU A 596 0.34 -55.89 -19.66
N ASP A 597 1.15 -55.68 -18.61
CA ASP A 597 1.55 -56.67 -17.63
C ASP A 597 0.43 -56.92 -16.62
N THR A 598 -0.18 -58.12 -16.69
CA THR A 598 -1.33 -58.47 -15.84
C THR A 598 -1.00 -58.55 -14.37
N ASP A 599 0.22 -58.93 -13.97
CA ASP A 599 0.61 -59.02 -12.59
C ASP A 599 0.82 -57.60 -11.99
N PHE A 600 1.45 -56.73 -12.77
CA PHE A 600 1.61 -55.34 -12.39
C PHE A 600 0.28 -54.56 -12.38
N MET A 601 -0.60 -54.81 -13.34
CA MET A 601 -1.97 -54.27 -13.41
C MET A 601 -2.78 -54.64 -12.18
N ASN A 602 -2.75 -55.92 -11.75
CA ASN A 602 -3.43 -56.36 -10.52
C ASN A 602 -2.87 -55.68 -9.27
N GLN A 603 -1.54 -55.47 -9.21
CA GLN A 603 -0.92 -54.75 -8.09
C GLN A 603 -1.41 -53.31 -8.05
N LEU A 604 -1.51 -52.62 -9.19
CA LEU A 604 -2.02 -51.26 -9.28
C LEU A 604 -3.47 -51.15 -8.77
N TYR A 605 -4.34 -52.12 -9.14
CA TYR A 605 -5.71 -52.15 -8.62
C TYR A 605 -5.79 -52.36 -7.10
N MET A 606 -4.94 -53.26 -6.57
CA MET A 606 -4.84 -53.46 -5.11
C MET A 606 -4.38 -52.17 -4.39
N ASP A 607 -3.40 -51.49 -4.95
CA ASP A 607 -2.91 -50.22 -4.40
C ASP A 607 -4.01 -49.11 -4.50
N ALA A 608 -4.75 -49.05 -5.61
CA ALA A 608 -5.89 -48.17 -5.81
C ALA A 608 -6.99 -48.40 -4.77
N GLU A 609 -7.35 -49.67 -4.51
CA GLU A 609 -8.32 -50.04 -3.47
C GLU A 609 -7.93 -49.45 -2.08
N GLN A 610 -6.64 -49.57 -1.75
CA GLN A 610 -6.14 -49.02 -0.48
C GLN A 610 -6.25 -47.49 -0.42
N LYS A 611 -5.90 -46.79 -1.53
CA LYS A 611 -5.93 -45.31 -1.57
C LYS A 611 -7.37 -44.78 -1.53
N LEU A 612 -8.27 -45.35 -2.33
CA LEU A 612 -9.70 -44.98 -2.31
C LEU A 612 -10.36 -45.30 -0.98
N SER A 613 -10.02 -46.45 -0.36
CA SER A 613 -10.52 -46.76 1.00
C SER A 613 -10.03 -45.74 2.03
N ARG A 614 -8.77 -45.27 1.93
CA ARG A 614 -8.24 -44.23 2.81
C ARG A 614 -8.99 -42.91 2.61
N ALA A 615 -9.24 -42.48 1.37
CA ALA A 615 -10.06 -41.30 1.04
C ALA A 615 -11.46 -41.39 1.68
N GLY A 616 -12.14 -42.51 1.52
CA GLY A 616 -13.46 -42.73 2.14
C GLY A 616 -13.44 -42.72 3.68
N HIS A 617 -12.35 -43.21 4.31
CA HIS A 617 -12.17 -43.10 5.78
C HIS A 617 -11.90 -41.68 6.26
N LEU A 618 -11.32 -40.83 5.44
CA LEU A 618 -11.08 -39.41 5.72
C LEU A 618 -12.34 -38.54 5.49
N GLY A 619 -13.40 -39.12 4.94
CA GLY A 619 -14.68 -38.42 4.76
C GLY A 619 -15.02 -38.13 3.30
N ASN A 620 -14.23 -38.53 2.32
CA ASN A 620 -14.53 -38.34 0.92
C ASN A 620 -15.64 -39.32 0.47
N GLU A 621 -16.85 -38.84 0.33
CA GLU A 621 -18.00 -39.62 -0.05
C GLU A 621 -17.93 -40.10 -1.51
N GLY A 622 -17.27 -39.35 -2.40
CA GLY A 622 -17.01 -39.71 -3.80
C GLY A 622 -16.16 -40.96 -3.96
N ALA A 623 -15.32 -41.26 -2.96
CA ALA A 623 -14.50 -42.48 -2.94
C ALA A 623 -15.35 -43.75 -2.98
N TYR A 624 -16.57 -43.75 -2.46
CA TYR A 624 -17.46 -44.91 -2.51
C TYR A 624 -17.92 -45.26 -3.93
N TYR A 625 -18.21 -44.27 -4.76
CA TYR A 625 -18.53 -44.47 -6.14
C TYR A 625 -17.33 -45.06 -6.92
N ASN A 626 -16.14 -44.44 -6.72
CA ASN A 626 -14.90 -44.91 -7.39
C ASN A 626 -14.48 -46.32 -6.93
N LEU A 627 -14.75 -46.70 -5.69
CA LEU A 627 -14.60 -48.10 -5.23
C LEU A 627 -15.60 -49.05 -5.91
N ALA A 628 -16.83 -48.61 -6.13
CA ALA A 628 -17.81 -49.39 -6.85
C ALA A 628 -17.36 -49.63 -8.30
N CYS A 629 -16.81 -48.62 -8.97
CA CYS A 629 -16.23 -48.72 -10.32
C CYS A 629 -15.03 -49.68 -10.33
N LEU A 630 -14.09 -49.53 -9.38
CA LEU A 630 -12.95 -50.43 -9.26
C LEU A 630 -13.38 -51.91 -9.09
N TYR A 631 -14.34 -52.17 -8.19
CA TYR A 631 -14.83 -53.54 -7.98
C TYR A 631 -15.62 -54.09 -9.18
N SER A 632 -16.28 -53.23 -9.98
CA SER A 632 -16.87 -53.59 -11.24
C SER A 632 -15.80 -54.04 -12.26
N ILE A 633 -14.72 -53.25 -12.41
CA ILE A 633 -13.58 -53.60 -13.28
C ILE A 633 -13.00 -54.98 -12.89
N LEU A 634 -12.85 -55.24 -11.60
CA LEU A 634 -12.35 -56.49 -11.04
C LEU A 634 -13.35 -57.64 -11.12
N GLY A 635 -14.56 -57.44 -11.65
CA GLY A 635 -15.62 -58.47 -11.71
C GLY A 635 -16.22 -58.85 -10.36
N ARG A 636 -15.96 -58.09 -9.30
CA ARG A 636 -16.44 -58.30 -7.93
C ARG A 636 -17.80 -57.64 -7.72
N SER A 637 -18.83 -58.13 -8.44
CA SER A 637 -20.14 -57.46 -8.52
C SER A 637 -20.86 -57.27 -7.18
N LYS A 638 -20.62 -58.15 -6.19
CA LYS A 638 -21.25 -57.98 -4.85
C LYS A 638 -20.70 -56.79 -4.10
N GLU A 639 -19.40 -56.64 -4.07
CA GLU A 639 -18.72 -55.54 -3.44
C GLU A 639 -19.01 -54.25 -4.21
N ALA A 640 -19.00 -54.26 -5.52
CA ALA A 640 -19.38 -53.13 -6.35
C ALA A 640 -20.78 -52.60 -6.00
N MET A 641 -21.78 -53.49 -5.89
CA MET A 641 -23.13 -53.10 -5.46
C MET A 641 -23.21 -52.61 -4.02
N GLU A 642 -22.39 -53.14 -3.13
CA GLU A 642 -22.31 -52.63 -1.76
C GLU A 642 -21.84 -51.19 -1.72
N PHE A 643 -20.75 -50.87 -2.39
CA PHE A 643 -20.19 -49.53 -2.44
C PHE A 643 -21.07 -48.54 -3.24
N LEU A 644 -21.74 -48.99 -4.31
CA LEU A 644 -22.72 -48.18 -5.03
C LEU A 644 -23.90 -47.77 -4.13
N ARG A 645 -24.36 -48.69 -3.27
CA ARG A 645 -25.39 -48.34 -2.24
C ARG A 645 -24.85 -47.38 -1.17
N LYS A 646 -23.57 -47.53 -0.76
CA LYS A 646 -22.94 -46.57 0.17
C LYS A 646 -22.85 -45.18 -0.47
N ALA A 647 -22.44 -45.07 -1.72
CA ALA A 647 -22.40 -43.83 -2.47
C ALA A 647 -23.79 -43.20 -2.58
N TYR A 648 -24.83 -44.03 -2.80
CA TYR A 648 -26.21 -43.53 -2.82
C TYR A 648 -26.67 -42.94 -1.49
N VAL A 649 -26.39 -43.64 -0.38
CA VAL A 649 -26.73 -43.15 0.98
C VAL A 649 -25.99 -41.86 1.31
N ALA A 650 -24.75 -41.75 0.89
CA ALA A 650 -23.89 -40.58 1.04
C ALA A 650 -24.22 -39.43 0.06
N ARG A 651 -25.17 -39.62 -0.86
CA ARG A 651 -25.54 -38.66 -1.93
C ARG A 651 -24.36 -38.33 -2.90
N ALA A 652 -23.44 -39.26 -3.04
CA ALA A 652 -22.24 -39.12 -3.87
C ALA A 652 -22.34 -39.96 -5.20
N LEU A 653 -23.56 -40.21 -5.66
CA LEU A 653 -23.75 -40.83 -6.97
C LEU A 653 -23.80 -39.73 -8.05
N PRO A 654 -23.19 -39.98 -9.21
CA PRO A 654 -23.40 -39.17 -10.41
C PRO A 654 -24.84 -39.26 -10.91
N GLY A 655 -25.19 -38.47 -11.93
CA GLY A 655 -26.48 -38.52 -12.60
C GLY A 655 -26.78 -39.89 -13.17
N ILE A 656 -28.09 -40.23 -13.42
CA ILE A 656 -28.46 -41.53 -13.96
C ILE A 656 -27.84 -41.74 -15.34
N ASP A 657 -27.80 -40.70 -16.16
CA ASP A 657 -27.23 -40.76 -17.50
C ASP A 657 -25.74 -41.06 -17.43
N GLU A 658 -24.99 -40.40 -16.54
CA GLU A 658 -23.55 -40.65 -16.29
C GLU A 658 -23.31 -42.08 -15.77
N LEU A 659 -24.16 -42.57 -14.84
CA LEU A 659 -24.10 -43.95 -14.34
C LEU A 659 -24.28 -44.99 -15.45
N LEU A 660 -25.10 -44.67 -16.47
CA LEU A 660 -25.37 -45.55 -17.60
C LEU A 660 -24.23 -45.50 -18.63
N ASP A 661 -23.51 -44.38 -18.74
CA ASP A 661 -22.45 -44.18 -19.72
C ASP A 661 -21.06 -44.53 -19.18
N ASP A 662 -20.87 -44.70 -17.86
CA ASP A 662 -19.57 -45.00 -17.25
C ASP A 662 -19.05 -46.36 -17.60
N GLU A 663 -18.02 -46.43 -18.46
CA GLU A 663 -17.38 -47.66 -18.94
C GLU A 663 -16.85 -48.56 -17.81
N TRP A 664 -16.49 -47.98 -16.67
CA TRP A 664 -15.98 -48.73 -15.50
C TRP A 664 -17.07 -49.58 -14.84
N LEU A 665 -18.35 -49.27 -15.06
CA LEU A 665 -19.49 -50.03 -14.56
C LEU A 665 -19.99 -51.13 -15.55
N ASP A 666 -19.38 -51.33 -16.72
CA ASP A 666 -19.83 -52.26 -17.75
C ASP A 666 -20.11 -53.68 -17.22
N ASN A 667 -19.17 -54.21 -16.41
CA ASN A 667 -19.33 -55.53 -15.82
C ASN A 667 -20.49 -55.59 -14.82
N LEU A 668 -20.80 -54.49 -14.15
CA LEU A 668 -21.88 -54.40 -13.18
C LEU A 668 -23.23 -54.19 -13.86
N ARG A 669 -23.30 -53.39 -14.95
CA ARG A 669 -24.51 -53.11 -15.73
C ARG A 669 -25.16 -54.40 -16.28
N ALA A 670 -24.38 -55.41 -16.59
CA ALA A 670 -24.90 -56.69 -17.05
C ALA A 670 -25.59 -57.55 -15.97
N THR A 671 -25.61 -57.05 -14.69
CA THR A 671 -26.15 -57.83 -13.58
C THR A 671 -27.61 -57.44 -13.26
N GLU A 672 -28.43 -58.42 -12.83
CA GLU A 672 -29.81 -58.18 -12.39
C GLU A 672 -29.86 -57.22 -11.16
N ALA A 673 -28.86 -57.30 -10.27
CA ALA A 673 -28.79 -56.47 -9.09
C ALA A 673 -28.64 -54.97 -9.41
N PHE A 674 -27.90 -54.62 -10.47
CA PHE A 674 -27.78 -53.23 -10.94
C PHE A 674 -29.07 -52.74 -11.60
N ALA A 675 -29.72 -53.59 -12.41
CA ALA A 675 -31.00 -53.23 -13.04
C ALA A 675 -32.09 -52.94 -11.98
N GLN A 676 -32.15 -53.75 -10.91
CA GLN A 676 -33.07 -53.51 -9.79
C GLN A 676 -32.75 -52.25 -9.03
N PHE A 677 -31.45 -51.92 -8.82
CA PHE A 677 -31.00 -50.71 -8.16
C PHE A 677 -31.38 -49.47 -8.99
N LEU A 678 -31.14 -49.51 -10.29
CA LEU A 678 -31.48 -48.41 -11.21
C LEU A 678 -32.98 -48.14 -11.23
N ALA A 679 -33.81 -49.17 -11.35
CA ALA A 679 -35.25 -49.03 -11.34
C ALA A 679 -35.79 -48.41 -10.01
N ALA A 680 -35.18 -48.75 -8.87
CA ALA A 680 -35.51 -48.16 -7.57
C ALA A 680 -35.10 -46.68 -7.51
N LEU A 681 -34.00 -46.32 -8.14
CA LEU A 681 -33.48 -44.94 -8.19
C LEU A 681 -34.41 -44.05 -9.06
N GLU A 682 -34.78 -44.53 -10.24
CA GLU A 682 -35.72 -43.86 -11.15
C GLU A 682 -37.10 -43.67 -10.52
N ALA A 683 -37.64 -44.70 -9.84
CA ALA A 683 -38.92 -44.59 -9.14
C ALA A 683 -38.93 -43.51 -8.03
N LYS A 684 -37.79 -43.37 -7.30
CA LYS A 684 -37.65 -42.31 -6.29
C LYS A 684 -37.57 -40.93 -6.91
N LEU A 685 -36.83 -40.76 -7.99
CA LEU A 685 -36.71 -39.46 -8.67
C LEU A 685 -38.05 -39.02 -9.28
N GLN A 686 -38.87 -39.95 -9.73
CA GLN A 686 -40.25 -39.65 -10.19
C GLN A 686 -41.14 -39.19 -9.04
N GLN A 687 -41.05 -39.83 -7.86
CA GLN A 687 -41.80 -39.40 -6.67
C GLN A 687 -41.40 -38.01 -6.21
N THR A 688 -40.09 -37.64 -6.22
CA THR A 688 -39.61 -36.30 -5.82
C THR A 688 -39.95 -35.20 -6.83
N ARG A 689 -40.29 -35.54 -8.07
CA ARG A 689 -40.77 -34.58 -9.09
C ARG A 689 -42.29 -34.35 -9.05
N GLU A 690 -43.02 -35.28 -8.44
CA GLU A 690 -44.47 -35.17 -8.25
C GLU A 690 -44.87 -34.50 -6.91
N GLU A 691 -43.94 -34.43 -5.93
CA GLU A 691 -44.07 -33.62 -4.71
C GLU A 691 -43.49 -32.19 -4.95
#